data_4c349a3d9373e672b2bc7aece9d185a5
#
_entry.id   4c349a3d9373e672b2bc7aece9d185a5
#
_cell.length_a   1.000
_cell.length_b   1.000
_cell.length_c   1.000
_cell.angle_alpha   90.00
_cell.angle_beta   90.00
_cell.angle_gamma   90.00
#
_symmetry.space_group_name_H-M   'P 1'
#
loop_
_entity.id
_entity.type
_entity.pdbx_description
1 polymer ?
#
loop_
_entity_poly.entity_id
_entity_poly.type
_entity_poly.pdbx_seq_one_letter_code
_entity_poly.pdbx_strand_id
1 'polypeptide(L)'
;MPTSVNFRSAHATPASGRENNSRGETYSDVVVVGAGIVGLTNALQFAKRGLTVTLVDNVESRKDSYKVGESFLVFTSAFLRTVGELDRFISEESFIKLGVWFTAGAEHKTEFSGTTEWAVNADPHPPHYLFDHAPDKKWFRCMFLDMQIARPDAEAAMRDAVRRHPGIRFLDDVRVEAIDLAETDAPHRLTLAGDKYPSPLEAGWVMDCSGRNRLLARKLDHRAERQEMDDGFQTSAAWGQFSHVDDAKFDERWTALLASGQRTPRDLYTVHLWGVGYWIWVIRLSQNRISVGVTFDLRRTPVEGTLREQFWALIRRHPVLDGIIGEETLLEFQAYRQVQHWTDRFVSAKRYAMAGDAGSIIDAYYSQGIALALVSSWHIANVMERQVKTGEIDDAYIGRINEATRQDWAMMRNMVREKYTPAIEDSRFFLLSHILDMAIFWCMGSTRAKLTHWLVRTEGHSDRETPALERLRRHVERRLFYSRSPYWLGLSPERVQRLQRFLQGRIAERARWRQRHGIVPPPLKSVLSVTAPLPRIWRLPFARTGQVLDISARDLVQPAAQRPAGTATWFDRLPIPINTKLDWVIRLRPLGLLACFAFGYVYDAADTSRRKLLMRLSRKNAGKSSPLSTDLTNSAGGSHA
;
A
#
# COMPACT_ATOMS: atom_id res chain seq x y z
N MET A 1 -15.57 -54.74 4.34
CA MET A 1 -16.68 -54.15 5.11
C MET A 1 -16.08 -53.09 6.01
N PRO A 2 -16.29 -51.80 5.77
CA PRO A 2 -15.88 -50.76 6.70
C PRO A 2 -17.09 -50.30 7.52
N THR A 3 -16.89 -50.29 8.84
CA THR A 3 -17.83 -49.84 9.86
C THR A 3 -17.97 -48.31 9.82
N SER A 4 -19.19 -47.87 9.60
CA SER A 4 -19.62 -46.47 9.66
C SER A 4 -19.63 -45.97 11.11
N VAL A 5 -18.85 -44.96 11.42
CA VAL A 5 -18.94 -44.21 12.70
C VAL A 5 -19.87 -43.05 12.50
N ASN A 6 -21.05 -43.15 13.08
CA ASN A 6 -22.02 -42.06 13.17
C ASN A 6 -21.56 -41.02 14.20
N PHE A 7 -21.20 -39.81 13.74
CA PHE A 7 -21.10 -38.64 14.62
C PHE A 7 -22.50 -38.02 14.80
N ARG A 8 -23.07 -38.23 15.97
CA ARG A 8 -24.23 -37.45 16.44
C ARG A 8 -23.79 -36.03 16.70
N SER A 9 -24.39 -35.08 16.00
CA SER A 9 -24.28 -33.65 16.29
C SER A 9 -24.96 -33.35 17.63
N ALA A 10 -24.19 -32.99 18.65
CA ALA A 10 -24.70 -32.37 19.85
C ALA A 10 -25.10 -30.93 19.52
N HIS A 11 -26.40 -30.69 19.42
CA HIS A 11 -26.95 -29.33 19.42
C HIS A 11 -26.69 -28.73 20.81
N ALA A 12 -25.72 -27.82 20.90
CA ALA A 12 -25.58 -26.94 22.05
C ALA A 12 -26.74 -25.93 22.00
N THR A 13 -27.59 -25.98 23.00
CA THR A 13 -28.62 -24.96 23.26
C THR A 13 -27.97 -23.61 23.44
N PRO A 14 -28.40 -22.52 22.79
CA PRO A 14 -27.87 -21.21 23.05
C PRO A 14 -28.22 -20.77 24.46
N ALA A 15 -27.23 -20.30 25.21
CA ALA A 15 -27.44 -19.69 26.52
C ALA A 15 -28.43 -18.53 26.40
N SER A 16 -29.60 -18.72 26.89
CA SER A 16 -30.64 -17.71 27.11
C SER A 16 -30.15 -16.74 28.17
N GLY A 17 -30.17 -15.46 27.89
CA GLY A 17 -29.99 -14.46 28.93
C GLY A 17 -29.40 -13.14 28.43
N ARG A 18 -29.97 -12.56 27.37
CA ARG A 18 -30.00 -11.12 27.23
C ARG A 18 -31.47 -10.72 27.24
N GLU A 19 -31.88 -10.06 28.31
CA GLU A 19 -33.09 -9.29 28.30
C GLU A 19 -33.02 -8.36 27.09
N ASN A 20 -33.92 -8.64 26.14
CA ASN A 20 -34.21 -7.74 25.02
C ASN A 20 -34.88 -6.50 25.62
N ASN A 21 -34.03 -5.61 26.17
CA ASN A 21 -34.44 -4.28 26.50
C ASN A 21 -34.94 -3.65 25.20
N SER A 22 -36.18 -3.23 25.18
CA SER A 22 -36.91 -2.51 24.14
C SER A 22 -36.24 -1.17 23.77
N ARG A 23 -34.99 -1.19 23.37
CA ARG A 23 -34.35 -0.08 22.66
C ARG A 23 -34.93 -0.12 21.25
N GLY A 24 -35.74 0.90 20.94
CA GLY A 24 -36.57 0.96 19.74
C GLY A 24 -35.83 0.71 18.43
N GLU A 25 -36.56 0.59 17.33
CA GLU A 25 -36.05 0.34 15.96
C GLU A 25 -34.97 1.32 15.48
N THR A 26 -34.68 2.40 16.21
CA THR A 26 -33.72 3.44 15.87
C THR A 26 -32.32 3.25 16.45
N TYR A 27 -32.11 2.39 17.45
CA TYR A 27 -30.81 2.22 18.12
C TYR A 27 -29.95 1.13 17.48
N SER A 28 -28.63 1.38 17.42
CA SER A 28 -27.58 0.39 17.11
C SER A 28 -26.34 0.63 17.95
N ASP A 29 -25.60 -0.44 18.27
CA ASP A 29 -24.30 -0.32 18.94
C ASP A 29 -23.33 0.55 18.12
N VAL A 30 -23.38 0.40 16.78
CA VAL A 30 -22.55 1.18 15.86
C VAL A 30 -23.37 1.65 14.66
N VAL A 31 -23.33 2.94 14.36
CA VAL A 31 -23.77 3.47 13.07
C VAL A 31 -22.55 3.76 12.21
N VAL A 32 -22.44 3.10 11.06
CA VAL A 32 -21.39 3.30 10.05
C VAL A 32 -21.93 4.21 8.95
N VAL A 33 -21.24 5.31 8.65
CA VAL A 33 -21.64 6.26 7.61
C VAL A 33 -20.72 6.12 6.40
N GLY A 34 -21.29 5.67 5.27
CA GLY A 34 -20.59 5.43 4.00
C GLY A 34 -20.39 3.95 3.70
N ALA A 35 -20.93 3.48 2.57
CA ALA A 35 -20.88 2.10 2.08
C ALA A 35 -19.87 1.91 0.93
N GLY A 36 -18.70 2.53 1.02
CA GLY A 36 -17.53 2.15 0.24
C GLY A 36 -16.83 0.93 0.87
N ILE A 37 -15.78 0.42 0.22
CA ILE A 37 -15.07 -0.81 0.65
C ILE A 37 -14.67 -0.80 2.14
N VAL A 38 -14.25 0.35 2.67
CA VAL A 38 -13.87 0.49 4.08
C VAL A 38 -15.11 0.41 4.98
N GLY A 39 -16.20 1.10 4.64
CA GLY A 39 -17.43 1.07 5.43
C GLY A 39 -18.11 -0.29 5.42
N LEU A 40 -18.19 -0.93 4.25
CA LEU A 40 -18.73 -2.29 4.09
C LEU A 40 -17.91 -3.30 4.92
N THR A 41 -16.56 -3.22 4.86
CA THR A 41 -15.71 -4.10 5.67
C THR A 41 -15.91 -3.85 7.18
N ASN A 42 -16.07 -2.58 7.60
CA ASN A 42 -16.30 -2.25 9.00
C ASN A 42 -17.66 -2.73 9.48
N ALA A 43 -18.73 -2.56 8.70
CA ALA A 43 -20.06 -3.06 9.05
C ALA A 43 -20.02 -4.58 9.30
N LEU A 44 -19.44 -5.35 8.37
CA LEU A 44 -19.25 -6.80 8.53
C LEU A 44 -18.37 -7.12 9.73
N GLN A 45 -17.27 -6.38 9.94
CA GLN A 45 -16.37 -6.59 11.07
C GLN A 45 -17.06 -6.42 12.42
N PHE A 46 -17.86 -5.37 12.58
CA PHE A 46 -18.57 -5.12 13.83
C PHE A 46 -19.67 -6.16 14.07
N ALA A 47 -20.45 -6.49 13.05
CA ALA A 47 -21.51 -7.50 13.16
C ALA A 47 -20.96 -8.90 13.47
N LYS A 48 -19.83 -9.31 12.87
CA LYS A 48 -19.12 -10.56 13.19
C LYS A 48 -18.57 -10.60 14.62
N ARG A 49 -18.43 -9.46 15.27
CA ARG A 49 -18.07 -9.35 16.70
C ARG A 49 -19.29 -9.30 17.64
N GLY A 50 -20.49 -9.47 17.08
CA GLY A 50 -21.74 -9.52 17.84
C GLY A 50 -22.32 -8.15 18.18
N LEU A 51 -21.88 -7.08 17.49
CA LEU A 51 -22.45 -5.75 17.64
C LEU A 51 -23.63 -5.57 16.66
N THR A 52 -24.65 -4.83 17.08
CA THR A 52 -25.72 -4.39 16.19
C THR A 52 -25.25 -3.20 15.36
N VAL A 53 -25.45 -3.26 14.04
CA VAL A 53 -24.91 -2.26 13.11
C VAL A 53 -26.01 -1.66 12.25
N THR A 54 -26.05 -0.34 12.13
CA THR A 54 -26.74 0.34 11.03
C THR A 54 -25.69 0.93 10.09
N LEU A 55 -25.72 0.53 8.81
CA LEU A 55 -24.91 1.11 7.75
C LEU A 55 -25.77 2.07 6.94
N VAL A 56 -25.29 3.30 6.73
CA VAL A 56 -26.03 4.36 6.02
C VAL A 56 -25.22 4.87 4.84
N ASP A 57 -25.78 4.87 3.65
CA ASP A 57 -25.23 5.55 2.46
C ASP A 57 -26.35 5.84 1.44
N ASN A 58 -26.08 6.76 0.53
CA ASN A 58 -26.88 6.93 -0.68
C ASN A 58 -26.14 6.25 -1.85
N VAL A 59 -26.29 4.94 -1.96
CA VAL A 59 -25.57 4.11 -2.95
C VAL A 59 -26.05 4.37 -4.37
N GLU A 60 -27.35 4.64 -4.56
CA GLU A 60 -27.91 4.86 -5.90
C GLU A 60 -27.28 6.04 -6.64
N SER A 61 -26.85 7.08 -5.91
CA SER A 61 -26.15 8.21 -6.49
C SER A 61 -24.72 7.88 -6.97
N ARG A 62 -24.20 6.66 -6.71
CA ARG A 62 -22.83 6.24 -6.98
C ARG A 62 -22.72 4.86 -7.61
N LYS A 63 -23.81 4.36 -8.16
CA LYS A 63 -24.00 2.95 -8.54
C LYS A 63 -22.91 2.39 -9.47
N ASP A 64 -22.33 3.22 -10.34
CA ASP A 64 -21.40 2.81 -11.39
C ASP A 64 -20.06 3.58 -11.33
N SER A 65 -19.77 4.25 -10.20
CA SER A 65 -18.54 5.05 -10.08
C SER A 65 -17.31 4.19 -9.89
N TYR A 66 -16.39 4.28 -10.85
CA TYR A 66 -15.07 3.64 -10.80
C TYR A 66 -14.13 4.41 -9.86
N LYS A 67 -14.03 3.95 -8.63
CA LYS A 67 -13.17 4.56 -7.62
C LYS A 67 -11.74 4.07 -7.75
N VAL A 68 -10.77 4.95 -7.49
CA VAL A 68 -9.37 4.57 -7.32
C VAL A 68 -9.19 3.60 -6.14
N GLY A 69 -8.13 2.78 -6.18
CA GLY A 69 -7.84 1.76 -5.17
C GLY A 69 -8.26 0.37 -5.62
N GLU A 70 -7.90 0.02 -6.86
CA GLU A 70 -8.18 -1.28 -7.48
C GLU A 70 -7.05 -2.30 -7.26
N SER A 71 -5.84 -1.81 -7.01
CA SER A 71 -4.68 -2.65 -6.71
C SER A 71 -4.53 -2.85 -5.21
N PHE A 72 -4.55 -4.09 -4.76
CA PHE A 72 -4.43 -4.46 -3.36
C PHE A 72 -3.13 -5.16 -3.08
N LEU A 73 -2.49 -4.77 -2.02
CA LEU A 73 -1.38 -5.52 -1.45
C LEU A 73 -1.91 -6.66 -0.60
N VAL A 74 -1.07 -7.67 -0.48
CA VAL A 74 -1.29 -8.79 0.44
C VAL A 74 -1.75 -8.34 1.86
N PHE A 75 -1.45 -7.09 2.31
CA PHE A 75 -1.94 -6.55 3.58
C PHE A 75 -3.46 -6.38 3.65
N THR A 76 -4.09 -6.10 2.53
CA THR A 76 -5.53 -5.91 2.43
C THR A 76 -6.26 -7.23 2.16
N SER A 77 -5.57 -8.15 1.48
CA SER A 77 -6.14 -9.43 1.05
C SER A 77 -6.79 -10.22 2.18
N ALA A 78 -6.13 -10.31 3.35
CA ALA A 78 -6.66 -11.05 4.48
C ALA A 78 -8.03 -10.53 4.96
N PHE A 79 -8.18 -9.22 5.04
CA PHE A 79 -9.46 -8.61 5.44
C PHE A 79 -10.57 -8.86 4.42
N LEU A 80 -10.28 -8.63 3.14
CA LEU A 80 -11.30 -8.76 2.09
C LEU A 80 -11.71 -10.22 1.88
N ARG A 81 -10.76 -11.16 1.95
CA ARG A 81 -11.05 -12.59 1.82
C ARG A 81 -11.75 -13.19 3.03
N THR A 82 -11.62 -12.60 4.22
CA THR A 82 -12.21 -13.12 5.46
C THR A 82 -13.38 -12.27 5.93
N VAL A 83 -13.10 -11.10 6.49
CA VAL A 83 -14.13 -10.20 7.01
C VAL A 83 -15.04 -9.70 5.90
N GLY A 84 -14.48 -9.31 4.77
CA GLY A 84 -15.22 -8.80 3.61
C GLY A 84 -15.99 -9.85 2.82
N GLU A 85 -15.82 -11.15 3.12
CA GLU A 85 -16.48 -12.29 2.46
C GLU A 85 -16.21 -12.40 0.95
N LEU A 86 -15.11 -11.82 0.48
CA LEU A 86 -14.74 -11.78 -0.94
C LEU A 86 -13.81 -12.91 -1.38
N ASP A 87 -13.57 -13.97 -0.60
CA ASP A 87 -12.59 -15.01 -1.00
C ASP A 87 -12.96 -15.68 -2.34
N ARG A 88 -14.23 -15.99 -2.54
CA ARG A 88 -14.74 -16.53 -3.80
C ARG A 88 -14.65 -15.51 -4.93
N PHE A 89 -15.19 -14.31 -4.74
CA PHE A 89 -15.16 -13.22 -5.71
C PHE A 89 -13.71 -12.92 -6.18
N ILE A 90 -12.78 -12.78 -5.23
CA ILE A 90 -11.37 -12.51 -5.56
C ILE A 90 -10.77 -13.67 -6.36
N SER A 91 -11.13 -14.91 -6.04
CA SER A 91 -10.58 -16.09 -6.73
C SER A 91 -11.13 -16.29 -8.14
N GLU A 92 -12.36 -15.84 -8.40
CA GLU A 92 -13.06 -16.06 -9.68
C GLU A 92 -13.06 -14.80 -10.57
N GLU A 93 -13.13 -13.60 -10.00
CA GLU A 93 -13.41 -12.34 -10.72
C GLU A 93 -12.25 -11.33 -10.67
N SER A 94 -11.20 -11.56 -9.87
CA SER A 94 -10.07 -10.64 -9.84
C SER A 94 -9.11 -10.88 -10.99
N PHE A 95 -8.41 -9.82 -11.38
CA PHE A 95 -7.29 -9.96 -12.30
C PHE A 95 -6.03 -10.42 -11.54
N ILE A 96 -5.24 -11.26 -12.18
CA ILE A 96 -3.94 -11.71 -11.64
C ILE A 96 -3.06 -10.49 -11.38
N LYS A 97 -2.43 -10.46 -10.20
CA LYS A 97 -1.40 -9.49 -9.88
C LYS A 97 -0.13 -10.21 -9.43
N LEU A 98 0.92 -10.09 -10.23
CA LEU A 98 2.23 -10.69 -9.92
C LEU A 98 3.02 -9.91 -8.87
N GLY A 99 2.63 -8.67 -8.61
CA GLY A 99 3.31 -7.78 -7.67
C GLY A 99 3.23 -6.32 -8.12
N VAL A 100 4.31 -5.57 -7.88
CA VAL A 100 4.43 -4.18 -8.33
C VAL A 100 5.69 -4.00 -9.16
N TRP A 101 5.58 -3.21 -10.23
CA TRP A 101 6.66 -2.89 -11.16
C TRP A 101 6.86 -1.39 -11.25
N PHE A 102 8.04 -0.94 -10.91
CA PHE A 102 8.41 0.48 -10.91
C PHE A 102 9.43 0.74 -12.01
N THR A 103 9.22 1.80 -12.79
CA THR A 103 10.07 2.19 -13.91
C THR A 103 10.35 3.69 -13.86
N ALA A 104 11.61 4.08 -14.05
CA ALA A 104 12.00 5.46 -14.31
C ALA A 104 12.76 5.55 -15.64
N GLY A 105 12.64 6.70 -16.32
CA GLY A 105 13.30 6.95 -17.59
C GLY A 105 12.57 6.35 -18.81
N ALA A 106 11.26 6.12 -18.71
CA ALA A 106 10.41 5.69 -19.82
C ALA A 106 9.79 6.88 -20.60
N GLU A 107 9.96 8.12 -20.15
CA GLU A 107 9.49 9.30 -20.88
C GLU A 107 10.11 9.34 -22.29
N HIS A 108 9.26 9.65 -23.26
CA HIS A 108 9.62 9.79 -24.69
C HIS A 108 10.20 8.50 -25.31
N LYS A 109 9.91 7.33 -24.71
CA LYS A 109 10.32 6.03 -25.23
C LYS A 109 9.12 5.19 -25.63
N THR A 110 9.27 4.46 -26.73
CA THR A 110 8.29 3.48 -27.21
C THR A 110 8.47 2.10 -26.56
N GLU A 111 9.58 1.87 -25.86
CA GLU A 111 9.93 0.60 -25.21
C GLU A 111 10.67 0.83 -23.88
N PHE A 112 10.85 -0.23 -23.10
CA PHE A 112 11.52 -0.18 -21.79
C PHE A 112 13.05 -0.38 -21.87
N SER A 113 13.65 -0.25 -23.05
CA SER A 113 15.11 -0.31 -23.17
C SER A 113 15.77 0.92 -22.51
N GLY A 114 16.88 0.69 -21.81
CA GLY A 114 17.61 1.76 -21.11
C GLY A 114 16.83 2.45 -19.98
N THR A 115 15.76 1.83 -19.45
CA THR A 115 15.04 2.29 -18.26
C THR A 115 15.63 1.69 -16.99
N THR A 116 15.48 2.39 -15.87
CA THR A 116 15.70 1.83 -14.54
C THR A 116 14.42 1.18 -14.04
N GLU A 117 14.49 -0.08 -13.68
CA GLU A 117 13.34 -0.84 -13.26
C GLU A 117 13.59 -1.54 -11.92
N TRP A 118 12.57 -1.56 -11.08
CA TRP A 118 12.54 -2.34 -9.87
C TRP A 118 11.17 -2.97 -9.68
N ALA A 119 11.15 -4.27 -9.50
CA ALA A 119 9.92 -5.01 -9.30
C ALA A 119 9.96 -5.80 -8.00
N VAL A 120 8.83 -5.87 -7.34
CA VAL A 120 8.57 -6.81 -6.25
C VAL A 120 7.62 -7.85 -6.79
N ASN A 121 8.14 -9.06 -6.92
CA ASN A 121 7.36 -10.21 -7.36
C ASN A 121 6.72 -10.86 -6.12
N ALA A 122 5.40 -10.77 -5.99
CA ALA A 122 4.63 -11.79 -5.31
C ALA A 122 4.63 -12.95 -6.30
N ASP A 123 5.35 -14.03 -6.06
CA ASP A 123 5.44 -15.15 -6.98
C ASP A 123 4.03 -15.56 -7.44
N PRO A 124 3.63 -15.35 -8.71
CA PRO A 124 2.26 -15.55 -9.18
C PRO A 124 1.90 -17.01 -9.26
N HIS A 125 2.94 -17.81 -9.38
CA HIS A 125 2.90 -19.24 -9.25
C HIS A 125 3.73 -19.58 -8.04
N PRO A 126 3.25 -19.28 -6.82
CA PRO A 126 3.76 -20.05 -5.72
C PRO A 126 3.57 -21.47 -6.22
N PRO A 127 4.66 -22.23 -6.32
CA PRO A 127 4.58 -23.55 -6.95
C PRO A 127 3.37 -24.24 -6.34
N HIS A 128 2.55 -24.86 -7.17
CA HIS A 128 1.29 -25.50 -6.74
C HIS A 128 1.44 -26.31 -5.44
N TYR A 129 2.64 -26.84 -5.19
CA TYR A 129 2.94 -27.54 -3.95
C TYR A 129 2.87 -26.67 -2.68
N LEU A 130 3.14 -25.38 -2.73
CA LEU A 130 2.92 -24.49 -1.56
C LEU A 130 1.43 -24.36 -1.25
N PHE A 131 0.56 -24.37 -2.27
CA PHE A 131 -0.87 -24.47 -2.06
C PHE A 131 -1.27 -25.89 -1.64
N ASP A 132 -0.68 -26.90 -2.24
CA ASP A 132 -1.07 -28.29 -2.01
C ASP A 132 -0.56 -28.85 -0.69
N HIS A 133 0.60 -28.38 -0.23
CA HIS A 133 1.22 -28.82 1.04
C HIS A 133 1.10 -27.79 2.16
N ALA A 134 0.58 -26.56 1.91
CA ALA A 134 0.25 -25.65 2.98
C ALA A 134 -0.92 -26.23 3.80
N PRO A 135 -0.77 -26.46 5.10
CA PRO A 135 -1.85 -26.98 5.93
C PRO A 135 -3.05 -26.04 5.99
N ASP A 136 -2.88 -24.79 5.59
CA ASP A 136 -3.92 -23.77 5.50
C ASP A 136 -3.81 -22.98 4.21
N LYS A 137 -4.46 -23.50 3.15
CA LYS A 137 -4.50 -22.88 1.81
C LYS A 137 -5.06 -21.45 1.84
N LYS A 138 -6.06 -21.18 2.70
CA LYS A 138 -6.66 -19.86 2.84
C LYS A 138 -5.68 -18.86 3.48
N TRP A 139 -4.98 -19.29 4.54
CA TRP A 139 -3.93 -18.48 5.15
C TRP A 139 -2.86 -18.08 4.13
N PHE A 140 -2.43 -19.04 3.30
CA PHE A 140 -1.42 -18.80 2.29
C PHE A 140 -1.88 -17.74 1.26
N ARG A 141 -3.12 -17.89 0.71
CA ARG A 141 -3.70 -16.88 -0.20
C ARG A 141 -3.76 -15.50 0.47
N CYS A 142 -4.21 -15.43 1.70
CA CYS A 142 -4.28 -14.18 2.47
C CYS A 142 -2.91 -13.56 2.78
N MET A 143 -1.86 -14.36 2.81
CA MET A 143 -0.52 -13.90 3.20
C MET A 143 0.36 -13.51 2.02
N PHE A 144 0.18 -14.14 0.87
CA PHE A 144 1.12 -14.02 -0.24
C PHE A 144 0.53 -13.61 -1.59
N LEU A 145 -0.79 -13.64 -1.76
CA LEU A 145 -1.40 -13.26 -3.04
C LEU A 145 -1.91 -11.83 -3.04
N ASP A 146 -1.37 -11.04 -3.93
CA ASP A 146 -1.88 -9.73 -4.31
C ASP A 146 -3.04 -9.87 -5.31
N MET A 147 -3.82 -8.80 -5.53
CA MET A 147 -4.95 -8.81 -6.45
C MET A 147 -5.19 -7.43 -7.06
N GLN A 148 -5.81 -7.43 -8.24
CA GLN A 148 -6.37 -6.26 -8.89
C GLN A 148 -7.86 -6.52 -9.13
N ILE A 149 -8.72 -5.67 -8.59
CA ILE A 149 -10.17 -5.84 -8.67
C ILE A 149 -10.86 -4.56 -9.13
N ALA A 150 -11.90 -4.73 -9.93
CA ALA A 150 -12.82 -3.65 -10.23
C ALA A 150 -13.63 -3.31 -8.98
N ARG A 151 -13.50 -2.08 -8.51
CA ARG A 151 -14.13 -1.60 -7.26
C ARG A 151 -15.65 -1.67 -7.28
N PRO A 152 -16.35 -1.30 -8.36
CA PRO A 152 -17.82 -1.41 -8.41
C PRO A 152 -18.30 -2.84 -8.19
N ASP A 153 -17.69 -3.81 -8.86
CA ASP A 153 -18.08 -5.22 -8.79
C ASP A 153 -17.81 -5.81 -7.38
N ALA A 154 -16.64 -5.52 -6.83
CA ALA A 154 -16.28 -5.95 -5.47
C ALA A 154 -17.19 -5.31 -4.39
N GLU A 155 -17.46 -4.00 -4.51
CA GLU A 155 -18.35 -3.32 -3.57
C GLU A 155 -19.80 -3.82 -3.70
N ALA A 156 -20.26 -4.21 -4.90
CA ALA A 156 -21.56 -4.86 -5.10
C ALA A 156 -21.63 -6.20 -4.36
N ALA A 157 -20.64 -7.07 -4.55
CA ALA A 157 -20.56 -8.35 -3.84
C ALA A 157 -20.54 -8.17 -2.30
N MET A 158 -19.82 -7.15 -1.81
CA MET A 158 -19.82 -6.83 -0.38
C MET A 158 -21.15 -6.29 0.11
N ARG A 159 -21.85 -5.45 -0.67
CA ARG A 159 -23.21 -4.98 -0.31
C ARG A 159 -24.17 -6.14 -0.17
N ASP A 160 -24.08 -7.14 -1.03
CA ASP A 160 -24.88 -8.34 -0.94
C ASP A 160 -24.56 -9.16 0.31
N ALA A 161 -23.30 -9.26 0.71
CA ALA A 161 -22.91 -9.88 1.98
C ALA A 161 -23.47 -9.11 3.18
N VAL A 162 -23.40 -7.79 3.16
CA VAL A 162 -23.96 -6.90 4.18
C VAL A 162 -25.49 -7.08 4.31
N ARG A 163 -26.23 -7.11 3.18
CA ARG A 163 -27.70 -7.30 3.18
C ARG A 163 -28.12 -8.66 3.74
N ARG A 164 -27.30 -9.70 3.55
CA ARG A 164 -27.58 -11.04 4.09
C ARG A 164 -27.24 -11.20 5.56
N HIS A 165 -26.47 -10.28 6.15
CA HIS A 165 -26.01 -10.42 7.51
C HIS A 165 -27.07 -9.96 8.52
N PRO A 166 -27.58 -10.85 9.42
CA PRO A 166 -28.73 -10.54 10.29
C PRO A 166 -28.44 -9.43 11.33
N GLY A 167 -27.18 -9.17 11.65
CA GLY A 167 -26.76 -8.13 12.58
C GLY A 167 -26.57 -6.75 11.94
N ILE A 168 -26.89 -6.59 10.64
CA ILE A 168 -26.70 -5.32 9.93
C ILE A 168 -28.01 -4.85 9.33
N ARG A 169 -28.40 -3.63 9.68
CA ARG A 169 -29.44 -2.88 8.98
C ARG A 169 -28.78 -1.95 7.98
N PHE A 170 -29.00 -2.18 6.68
CA PHE A 170 -28.42 -1.37 5.62
C PHE A 170 -29.45 -0.40 5.04
N LEU A 171 -29.22 0.89 5.22
CA LEU A 171 -30.00 2.00 4.67
C LEU A 171 -29.19 2.55 3.48
N ASP A 172 -29.47 2.07 2.28
CA ASP A 172 -28.60 2.25 1.09
C ASP A 172 -29.03 3.37 0.14
N ASP A 173 -30.11 4.08 0.46
CA ASP A 173 -30.68 5.14 -0.36
C ASP A 173 -30.97 6.45 0.42
N VAL A 174 -30.27 6.67 1.51
CA VAL A 174 -30.45 7.83 2.37
C VAL A 174 -29.13 8.47 2.80
N ARG A 175 -29.12 9.79 2.96
CA ARG A 175 -27.95 10.55 3.45
C ARG A 175 -28.12 10.89 4.93
N VAL A 176 -26.98 10.96 5.63
CA VAL A 176 -26.91 11.59 6.94
C VAL A 176 -26.78 13.10 6.75
N GLU A 177 -27.71 13.87 7.31
CA GLU A 177 -27.70 15.34 7.26
C GLU A 177 -26.98 15.95 8.45
N ALA A 178 -27.18 15.38 9.64
CA ALA A 178 -26.55 15.87 10.86
C ALA A 178 -26.10 14.71 11.75
N ILE A 179 -25.05 14.94 12.52
CA ILE A 179 -24.55 14.00 13.54
C ILE A 179 -24.39 14.79 14.84
N ASP A 180 -25.16 14.45 15.87
CA ASP A 180 -25.05 15.06 17.19
C ASP A 180 -24.39 14.09 18.14
N LEU A 181 -23.15 14.42 18.50
CA LEU A 181 -22.35 13.61 19.41
C LEU A 181 -22.72 13.94 20.86
N ALA A 182 -23.09 12.90 21.61
CA ALA A 182 -23.36 13.04 23.03
C ALA A 182 -22.07 13.21 23.84
N GLU A 183 -22.07 14.10 24.81
CA GLU A 183 -20.94 14.32 25.72
C GLU A 183 -20.86 13.30 26.86
N THR A 184 -21.97 12.61 27.13
CA THR A 184 -22.13 11.60 28.19
C THR A 184 -22.31 10.21 27.58
N ASP A 185 -22.71 9.25 28.41
CA ASP A 185 -23.05 7.88 27.99
C ASP A 185 -24.35 7.75 27.20
N ALA A 186 -25.09 8.83 27.00
CA ALA A 186 -26.25 8.88 26.14
C ALA A 186 -25.87 8.51 24.69
N PRO A 187 -26.78 7.92 23.91
CA PRO A 187 -26.51 7.61 22.51
C PRO A 187 -26.30 8.88 21.68
N HIS A 188 -25.44 8.78 20.67
CA HIS A 188 -25.33 9.79 19.62
C HIS A 188 -26.56 9.79 18.75
N ARG A 189 -26.86 10.92 18.09
CA ARG A 189 -28.02 11.05 17.20
C ARG A 189 -27.58 11.43 15.80
N LEU A 190 -28.14 10.71 14.79
CA LEU A 190 -27.87 10.98 13.39
C LEU A 190 -29.22 11.28 12.70
N THR A 191 -29.35 12.50 12.19
CA THR A 191 -30.53 12.91 11.40
C THR A 191 -30.36 12.44 9.97
N LEU A 192 -31.36 11.77 9.45
CA LEU A 192 -31.42 11.27 8.08
C LEU A 192 -32.21 12.24 7.18
N ALA A 193 -31.85 12.28 5.89
CA ALA A 193 -32.57 13.05 4.88
C ALA A 193 -33.92 12.39 4.53
N GLY A 194 -35.00 13.20 4.51
CA GLY A 194 -36.33 12.74 4.15
C GLY A 194 -36.99 11.85 5.21
N ASP A 195 -38.17 11.32 4.87
CA ASP A 195 -39.06 10.65 5.82
C ASP A 195 -39.16 9.13 5.62
N LYS A 196 -38.31 8.56 4.74
CA LYS A 196 -38.36 7.13 4.41
C LYS A 196 -37.99 6.23 5.59
N TYR A 197 -37.09 6.68 6.44
CA TYR A 197 -36.60 5.92 7.59
C TYR A 197 -36.79 6.66 8.89
N PRO A 198 -36.97 5.95 10.01
CA PRO A 198 -37.04 6.58 11.34
C PRO A 198 -35.78 7.44 11.58
N SER A 199 -36.01 8.67 12.03
CA SER A 199 -34.95 9.65 12.30
C SER A 199 -35.30 10.45 13.58
N PRO A 200 -34.32 10.76 14.47
CA PRO A 200 -32.92 10.40 14.34
C PRO A 200 -32.60 8.94 14.65
N LEU A 201 -31.54 8.42 14.03
CA LEU A 201 -30.93 7.16 14.48
C LEU A 201 -30.18 7.41 15.79
N GLU A 202 -30.22 6.43 16.67
CA GLU A 202 -29.44 6.44 17.91
C GLU A 202 -28.27 5.47 17.82
N ALA A 203 -27.08 5.91 18.21
CA ALA A 203 -25.84 5.14 18.07
C ALA A 203 -25.05 5.10 19.37
N GLY A 204 -24.63 3.92 19.80
CA GLY A 204 -23.61 3.78 20.82
C GLY A 204 -22.25 4.36 20.35
N TRP A 205 -21.87 4.05 19.11
CA TRP A 205 -20.70 4.57 18.42
C TRP A 205 -21.04 5.09 17.02
N VAL A 206 -20.35 6.13 16.58
CA VAL A 206 -20.39 6.59 15.18
C VAL A 206 -19.07 6.31 14.49
N MET A 207 -19.13 5.58 13.36
CA MET A 207 -17.97 5.27 12.52
C MET A 207 -18.09 6.01 11.18
N ASP A 208 -17.29 7.06 11.00
CA ASP A 208 -17.24 7.82 9.75
C ASP A 208 -16.36 7.10 8.71
N CYS A 209 -16.99 6.54 7.68
CA CYS A 209 -16.40 5.97 6.49
C CYS A 209 -16.88 6.72 5.23
N SER A 210 -17.29 7.99 5.37
CA SER A 210 -17.86 8.82 4.29
C SER A 210 -16.84 9.23 3.22
N GLY A 211 -15.61 8.72 3.30
CA GLY A 211 -14.54 9.01 2.36
C GLY A 211 -14.19 10.49 2.37
N ARG A 212 -14.02 11.09 1.19
CA ARG A 212 -13.61 12.49 1.07
C ARG A 212 -14.63 13.52 1.59
N ASN A 213 -15.85 13.09 1.93
CA ASN A 213 -16.82 13.96 2.61
C ASN A 213 -16.35 14.33 4.01
N ARG A 214 -15.63 13.44 4.73
CA ARG A 214 -14.96 13.72 6.01
C ARG A 214 -15.92 14.32 7.03
N LEU A 215 -17.08 13.71 7.22
CA LEU A 215 -18.19 14.31 7.97
C LEU A 215 -17.77 14.69 9.40
N LEU A 216 -17.20 13.76 10.16
CA LEU A 216 -16.76 14.02 11.52
C LEU A 216 -15.51 14.90 11.58
N ALA A 217 -14.53 14.67 10.72
CA ALA A 217 -13.31 15.45 10.71
C ALA A 217 -13.58 16.94 10.42
N ARG A 218 -14.56 17.24 9.55
CA ARG A 218 -14.97 18.62 9.27
C ARG A 218 -15.82 19.22 10.40
N LYS A 219 -16.80 18.46 10.90
CA LYS A 219 -17.67 18.90 11.99
C LYS A 219 -16.88 19.26 13.26
N LEU A 220 -15.87 18.44 13.58
CA LEU A 220 -15.08 18.58 14.81
C LEU A 220 -13.79 19.39 14.62
N ASP A 221 -13.57 19.92 13.42
CA ASP A 221 -12.36 20.67 13.03
C ASP A 221 -11.05 19.89 13.35
N HIS A 222 -11.09 18.55 13.20
CA HIS A 222 -9.91 17.70 13.33
C HIS A 222 -9.00 17.93 12.13
N ARG A 223 -8.10 18.90 12.28
CA ARG A 223 -7.08 19.21 11.28
C ARG A 223 -5.74 18.69 11.74
N ALA A 224 -4.93 18.29 10.79
CA ALA A 224 -3.51 18.12 11.04
C ALA A 224 -2.93 19.41 11.58
N GLU A 225 -2.03 19.32 12.55
CA GLU A 225 -1.16 20.44 12.85
C GLU A 225 -0.44 20.84 11.56
N ARG A 226 -0.60 22.08 11.14
CA ARG A 226 -0.11 22.58 9.84
C ARG A 226 1.38 22.30 9.62
N GLN A 227 2.19 22.26 10.66
CA GLN A 227 3.63 22.06 10.59
C GLN A 227 4.09 20.78 9.88
N GLU A 228 3.34 19.67 9.95
CA GLU A 228 3.72 18.45 9.25
C GLU A 228 3.39 18.47 7.75
N MET A 229 2.52 19.41 7.32
CA MET A 229 2.10 19.61 5.93
C MET A 229 2.75 20.85 5.29
N ASP A 230 3.44 21.69 6.05
CA ASP A 230 3.94 23.01 5.63
C ASP A 230 5.18 22.94 4.72
N ASP A 231 5.70 21.75 4.42
CA ASP A 231 6.79 21.58 3.44
C ASP A 231 6.34 21.79 1.98
N GLY A 232 5.07 22.15 1.78
CA GLY A 232 4.46 22.44 0.49
C GLY A 232 4.28 21.21 -0.43
N PHE A 233 4.55 19.99 0.03
CA PHE A 233 4.32 18.79 -0.76
C PHE A 233 2.83 18.46 -0.81
N GLN A 234 2.22 18.71 -1.97
CA GLN A 234 0.83 18.39 -2.26
C GLN A 234 0.72 17.80 -3.65
N THR A 235 -0.10 16.76 -3.80
CA THR A 235 -0.34 16.11 -5.08
C THR A 235 -1.78 16.28 -5.54
N SER A 236 -1.94 16.34 -6.86
CA SER A 236 -3.19 16.13 -7.58
C SER A 236 -3.20 14.72 -8.16
N ALA A 237 -4.37 14.21 -8.46
CA ALA A 237 -4.54 12.95 -9.19
C ALA A 237 -5.64 13.07 -10.23
N ALA A 238 -5.45 12.40 -11.37
CA ALA A 238 -6.44 12.26 -12.41
C ALA A 238 -6.33 10.86 -13.01
N TRP A 239 -7.47 10.21 -13.26
CA TRP A 239 -7.46 8.83 -13.76
C TRP A 239 -8.70 8.51 -14.60
N GLY A 240 -8.54 7.50 -15.44
CA GLY A 240 -9.63 6.92 -16.23
C GLY A 240 -9.64 5.40 -16.13
N GLN A 241 -10.83 4.84 -16.33
CA GLN A 241 -11.02 3.44 -16.62
C GLN A 241 -11.30 3.27 -18.11
N PHE A 242 -10.66 2.30 -18.73
CA PHE A 242 -10.72 2.08 -20.17
C PHE A 242 -11.16 0.64 -20.46
N SER A 243 -11.94 0.46 -21.51
CA SER A 243 -12.40 -0.82 -22.01
C SER A 243 -11.56 -1.32 -23.19
N HIS A 244 -11.85 -2.54 -23.66
CA HIS A 244 -11.21 -3.16 -24.84
C HIS A 244 -9.69 -3.33 -24.72
N VAL A 245 -9.21 -3.60 -23.50
CA VAL A 245 -7.79 -3.83 -23.23
C VAL A 245 -7.55 -5.29 -22.88
N ASP A 246 -7.42 -6.11 -23.90
CA ASP A 246 -7.08 -7.52 -23.82
C ASP A 246 -5.56 -7.78 -23.86
N ASP A 247 -5.15 -9.05 -23.90
CA ASP A 247 -3.75 -9.45 -23.93
C ASP A 247 -3.04 -9.01 -25.23
N ALA A 248 -3.77 -8.85 -26.35
CA ALA A 248 -3.20 -8.44 -27.62
C ALA A 248 -2.66 -7.00 -27.62
N LYS A 249 -3.09 -6.18 -26.65
CA LYS A 249 -2.58 -4.82 -26.46
C LYS A 249 -1.16 -4.80 -25.85
N PHE A 250 -0.72 -5.90 -25.24
CA PHE A 250 0.57 -5.99 -24.55
C PHE A 250 1.53 -6.89 -25.33
N ASP A 251 2.21 -6.28 -26.27
CA ASP A 251 3.19 -6.94 -27.11
C ASP A 251 4.53 -7.22 -26.41
N GLU A 252 5.53 -7.64 -27.19
CA GLU A 252 6.86 -7.96 -26.69
C GLU A 252 7.54 -6.81 -25.91
N ARG A 253 7.20 -5.55 -26.20
CA ARG A 253 7.72 -4.37 -25.47
C ARG A 253 7.39 -4.43 -23.97
N TRP A 254 6.25 -5.04 -23.63
CA TRP A 254 5.81 -5.20 -22.23
C TRP A 254 6.43 -6.40 -21.54
N THR A 255 7.16 -7.25 -22.25
CA THR A 255 7.84 -8.41 -21.67
C THR A 255 9.26 -8.06 -21.21
N ALA A 256 9.53 -8.26 -19.93
CA ALA A 256 10.87 -8.15 -19.37
C ALA A 256 11.60 -9.50 -19.45
N LEU A 257 12.86 -9.49 -19.88
CA LEU A 257 13.75 -10.63 -19.78
C LEU A 257 14.57 -10.51 -18.49
N LEU A 258 14.37 -11.44 -17.57
CA LEU A 258 15.13 -11.49 -16.32
C LEU A 258 16.49 -12.15 -16.52
N ALA A 259 17.43 -11.94 -15.58
CA ALA A 259 18.77 -12.55 -15.62
C ALA A 259 18.74 -14.09 -15.57
N SER A 260 17.65 -14.66 -15.07
CA SER A 260 17.37 -16.09 -15.10
C SER A 260 17.02 -16.63 -16.49
N GLY A 261 16.87 -15.76 -17.50
CA GLY A 261 16.29 -16.11 -18.80
C GLY A 261 14.75 -16.18 -18.79
N GLN A 262 14.11 -15.96 -17.65
CA GLN A 262 12.66 -15.95 -17.54
C GLN A 262 12.08 -14.70 -18.20
N ARG A 263 11.06 -14.91 -19.03
CA ARG A 263 10.24 -13.83 -19.61
C ARG A 263 9.11 -13.50 -18.64
N THR A 264 8.96 -12.22 -18.32
CA THR A 264 8.00 -11.75 -17.34
C THR A 264 7.19 -10.59 -17.93
N PRO A 265 5.87 -10.74 -18.10
CA PRO A 265 5.01 -9.69 -18.62
C PRO A 265 4.79 -8.61 -17.54
N ARG A 266 5.12 -7.35 -17.87
CA ARG A 266 4.98 -6.21 -16.93
C ARG A 266 3.52 -5.87 -16.63
N ASP A 267 2.65 -6.04 -17.60
CA ASP A 267 1.21 -5.73 -17.53
C ASP A 267 0.45 -6.58 -16.49
N LEU A 268 1.02 -7.72 -16.10
CA LEU A 268 0.47 -8.53 -15.00
C LEU A 268 0.85 -7.99 -13.60
N TYR A 269 1.56 -6.88 -13.53
CA TYR A 269 1.89 -6.17 -12.29
C TYR A 269 1.06 -4.88 -12.18
N THR A 270 1.02 -4.29 -11.00
CA THR A 270 0.70 -2.87 -10.93
C THR A 270 1.92 -2.10 -11.39
N VAL A 271 1.86 -1.53 -12.58
CA VAL A 271 2.99 -0.82 -13.19
C VAL A 271 2.98 0.65 -12.77
N HIS A 272 4.15 1.15 -12.45
CA HIS A 272 4.36 2.56 -12.07
C HIS A 272 5.43 3.16 -12.99
N LEU A 273 5.05 4.16 -13.78
CA LEU A 273 5.96 4.90 -14.65
C LEU A 273 6.26 6.25 -14.01
N TRP A 274 7.51 6.47 -13.62
CA TRP A 274 7.96 7.70 -12.97
C TRP A 274 8.55 8.69 -13.97
N GLY A 275 8.06 9.94 -13.90
CA GLY A 275 8.68 11.13 -14.42
C GLY A 275 9.04 12.11 -13.30
N VAL A 276 9.69 13.21 -13.63
CA VAL A 276 10.02 14.25 -12.65
C VAL A 276 8.76 15.01 -12.24
N GLY A 277 8.40 14.88 -10.97
CA GLY A 277 7.23 15.55 -10.41
C GLY A 277 5.91 14.79 -10.57
N TYR A 278 5.91 13.61 -11.17
CA TYR A 278 4.70 12.79 -11.35
C TYR A 278 5.02 11.31 -11.49
N TRP A 279 3.99 10.48 -11.39
CA TRP A 279 4.03 9.06 -11.78
C TRP A 279 2.67 8.61 -12.29
N ILE A 280 2.68 7.59 -13.13
CA ILE A 280 1.50 6.99 -13.76
C ILE A 280 1.35 5.58 -13.21
N TRP A 281 0.12 5.18 -12.86
CA TRP A 281 -0.20 3.76 -12.64
C TRP A 281 -0.86 3.16 -13.87
N VAL A 282 -0.60 1.86 -14.07
CA VAL A 282 -1.25 1.03 -15.08
C VAL A 282 -1.69 -0.25 -14.37
N ILE A 283 -3.00 -0.49 -14.32
CA ILE A 283 -3.60 -1.57 -13.53
C ILE A 283 -4.61 -2.30 -14.41
N ARG A 284 -4.26 -3.50 -14.86
CA ARG A 284 -5.21 -4.34 -15.59
C ARG A 284 -6.30 -4.86 -14.65
N LEU A 285 -7.51 -4.95 -15.16
CA LEU A 285 -8.69 -5.42 -14.43
C LEU A 285 -9.37 -6.53 -15.23
N SER A 286 -10.27 -7.26 -14.58
CA SER A 286 -11.13 -8.24 -15.26
C SER A 286 -11.98 -7.60 -16.37
N GLN A 287 -12.54 -8.40 -17.25
CA GLN A 287 -13.44 -7.99 -18.34
C GLN A 287 -12.77 -7.03 -19.35
N ASN A 288 -11.51 -7.26 -19.68
CA ASN A 288 -10.73 -6.46 -20.65
C ASN A 288 -10.76 -4.95 -20.31
N ARG A 289 -10.66 -4.62 -19.02
CA ARG A 289 -10.59 -3.25 -18.53
C ARG A 289 -9.19 -2.94 -17.98
N ILE A 290 -8.84 -1.66 -17.99
CA ILE A 290 -7.63 -1.15 -17.38
C ILE A 290 -7.91 0.17 -16.67
N SER A 291 -7.29 0.37 -15.50
CA SER A 291 -7.23 1.65 -14.83
C SER A 291 -5.88 2.29 -15.08
N VAL A 292 -5.88 3.50 -15.61
CA VAL A 292 -4.68 4.30 -15.80
C VAL A 292 -4.89 5.66 -15.17
N GLY A 293 -3.93 6.09 -14.37
CA GLY A 293 -4.02 7.40 -13.74
C GLY A 293 -2.66 7.98 -13.42
N VAL A 294 -2.69 9.25 -13.11
CA VAL A 294 -1.53 10.10 -12.87
C VAL A 294 -1.66 10.74 -11.50
N THR A 295 -0.59 10.72 -10.72
CA THR A 295 -0.45 11.56 -9.54
C THR A 295 0.75 12.48 -9.73
N PHE A 296 0.62 13.77 -9.43
CA PHE A 296 1.65 14.77 -9.69
C PHE A 296 1.75 15.82 -8.58
N ASP A 297 2.97 16.26 -8.28
CA ASP A 297 3.29 17.34 -7.32
C ASP A 297 3.00 18.70 -7.98
N LEU A 298 2.03 19.45 -7.44
CA LEU A 298 1.59 20.74 -7.97
C LEU A 298 2.71 21.79 -8.10
N ARG A 299 3.76 21.68 -7.30
CA ARG A 299 4.91 22.61 -7.36
C ARG A 299 5.83 22.33 -8.55
N ARG A 300 5.85 21.10 -9.05
CA ARG A 300 6.78 20.63 -10.10
C ARG A 300 6.09 20.41 -11.43
N THR A 301 4.82 20.11 -11.35
CA THR A 301 3.94 19.87 -12.49
C THR A 301 2.68 20.73 -12.28
N PRO A 302 2.79 22.05 -12.45
CA PRO A 302 1.64 22.93 -12.29
C PRO A 302 0.54 22.56 -13.30
N VAL A 303 -0.71 22.71 -12.89
CA VAL A 303 -1.86 22.44 -13.76
C VAL A 303 -2.09 23.61 -14.69
N GLU A 304 -1.89 23.39 -15.98
CA GLU A 304 -2.27 24.29 -17.06
C GLU A 304 -3.57 23.77 -17.66
N GLY A 305 -4.65 24.52 -17.55
CA GLY A 305 -5.98 24.10 -18.02
C GLY A 305 -6.72 23.19 -17.02
N THR A 306 -7.40 22.19 -17.55
CA THR A 306 -8.16 21.21 -16.77
C THR A 306 -7.30 20.02 -16.32
N LEU A 307 -7.73 19.32 -15.28
CA LEU A 307 -7.06 18.09 -14.84
C LEU A 307 -7.13 16.97 -15.89
N ARG A 308 -8.14 16.98 -16.77
CA ARG A 308 -8.24 16.03 -17.89
C ARG A 308 -7.17 16.31 -18.95
N GLU A 309 -6.98 17.56 -19.32
CA GLU A 309 -5.92 17.96 -20.26
C GLU A 309 -4.54 17.63 -19.69
N GLN A 310 -4.33 17.92 -18.40
CA GLN A 310 -3.08 17.57 -17.71
C GLN A 310 -2.83 16.06 -17.68
N PHE A 311 -3.87 15.26 -17.44
CA PHE A 311 -3.78 13.80 -17.52
C PHE A 311 -3.27 13.35 -18.88
N TRP A 312 -3.93 13.74 -19.96
CA TRP A 312 -3.53 13.35 -21.31
C TRP A 312 -2.17 13.91 -21.71
N ALA A 313 -1.80 15.11 -21.26
CA ALA A 313 -0.48 15.68 -21.50
C ALA A 313 0.63 14.82 -20.89
N LEU A 314 0.42 14.27 -19.68
CA LEU A 314 1.39 13.41 -19.01
C LEU A 314 1.39 11.98 -19.60
N ILE A 315 0.23 11.43 -19.99
CA ILE A 315 0.15 10.15 -20.68
C ILE A 315 0.94 10.18 -21.98
N ARG A 316 0.77 11.20 -22.81
CA ARG A 316 1.49 11.35 -24.09
C ARG A 316 3.02 11.46 -23.95
N ARG A 317 3.55 11.75 -22.76
CA ARG A 317 4.99 11.64 -22.51
C ARG A 317 5.50 10.20 -22.46
N HIS A 318 4.60 9.21 -22.42
CA HIS A 318 4.94 7.79 -22.30
C HIS A 318 4.42 6.97 -23.51
N PRO A 319 5.09 7.03 -24.67
CA PRO A 319 4.65 6.30 -25.87
C PRO A 319 4.57 4.77 -25.69
N VAL A 320 5.11 4.21 -24.61
CA VAL A 320 4.88 2.80 -24.25
C VAL A 320 3.40 2.49 -23.98
N LEU A 321 2.55 3.52 -23.74
CA LEU A 321 1.11 3.41 -23.55
C LEU A 321 0.31 3.57 -24.86
N ASP A 322 0.96 3.95 -25.97
CA ASP A 322 0.30 4.15 -27.23
C ASP A 322 -0.37 2.86 -27.72
N GLY A 323 -1.61 2.97 -28.17
CA GLY A 323 -2.43 1.85 -28.63
C GLY A 323 -3.05 0.99 -27.50
N ILE A 324 -2.70 1.25 -26.23
CA ILE A 324 -3.32 0.57 -25.06
C ILE A 324 -4.57 1.31 -24.62
N ILE A 325 -4.50 2.62 -24.47
CA ILE A 325 -5.61 3.48 -24.02
C ILE A 325 -5.80 4.64 -25.00
N GLY A 326 -7.05 5.10 -25.13
CA GLY A 326 -7.43 6.25 -25.93
C GLY A 326 -8.72 6.87 -25.41
N GLU A 327 -9.07 8.05 -25.89
CA GLU A 327 -10.31 8.73 -25.47
C GLU A 327 -11.56 7.93 -25.86
N GLU A 328 -11.47 7.17 -26.95
CA GLU A 328 -12.54 6.33 -27.49
C GLU A 328 -12.86 5.10 -26.63
N THR A 329 -11.91 4.66 -25.81
CA THR A 329 -12.08 3.52 -24.92
C THR A 329 -12.35 3.93 -23.46
N LEU A 330 -12.38 5.24 -23.18
CA LEU A 330 -12.59 5.78 -21.85
C LEU A 330 -14.02 5.53 -21.36
N LEU A 331 -14.17 4.78 -20.27
CA LEU A 331 -15.46 4.51 -19.62
C LEU A 331 -15.85 5.62 -18.64
N GLU A 332 -14.91 6.04 -17.82
CA GLU A 332 -15.12 7.08 -16.81
C GLU A 332 -13.80 7.83 -16.54
N PHE A 333 -13.91 9.10 -16.24
CA PHE A 333 -12.78 9.95 -15.83
C PHE A 333 -13.08 10.65 -14.51
N GLN A 334 -12.12 10.62 -13.60
CA GLN A 334 -12.20 11.33 -12.33
C GLN A 334 -10.88 12.04 -12.00
N ALA A 335 -10.96 13.08 -11.18
CA ALA A 335 -9.78 13.83 -10.76
C ALA A 335 -9.96 14.53 -9.42
N TYR A 336 -8.86 14.67 -8.69
CA TYR A 336 -8.78 15.46 -7.47
C TYR A 336 -7.65 16.48 -7.57
N ARG A 337 -7.98 17.76 -7.40
CA ARG A 337 -6.95 18.82 -7.39
C ARG A 337 -6.03 18.71 -6.17
N GLN A 338 -6.55 18.23 -5.04
CA GLN A 338 -5.77 17.98 -3.83
C GLN A 338 -6.08 16.57 -3.32
N VAL A 339 -5.06 15.72 -3.29
CA VAL A 339 -5.20 14.34 -2.80
C VAL A 339 -5.05 14.30 -1.29
N GLN A 340 -3.94 14.81 -0.76
CA GLN A 340 -3.59 14.66 0.65
C GLN A 340 -4.51 15.42 1.58
N HIS A 341 -4.89 14.74 2.62
CA HIS A 341 -5.42 15.31 3.84
C HIS A 341 -5.22 14.31 4.98
N TRP A 342 -5.34 14.79 6.20
CA TRP A 342 -5.28 13.92 7.35
C TRP A 342 -5.98 14.54 8.57
N THR A 343 -6.22 13.72 9.60
CA THR A 343 -6.79 14.14 10.88
C THR A 343 -5.86 13.72 12.03
N ASP A 344 -5.86 14.49 13.10
CA ASP A 344 -5.08 14.21 14.32
C ASP A 344 -5.73 13.14 15.20
N ARG A 345 -6.99 12.77 14.91
CA ARG A 345 -7.77 11.82 15.71
C ARG A 345 -8.57 10.88 14.85
N PHE A 346 -8.30 9.59 14.98
CA PHE A 346 -8.99 8.51 14.26
C PHE A 346 -10.04 7.80 15.13
N VAL A 347 -9.85 7.79 16.44
CA VAL A 347 -10.80 7.24 17.41
C VAL A 347 -10.78 8.06 18.69
N SER A 348 -11.94 8.18 19.33
CA SER A 348 -12.12 9.00 20.55
C SER A 348 -12.86 8.23 21.65
N ALA A 349 -12.50 8.48 22.89
CA ALA A 349 -13.26 8.04 24.05
C ALA A 349 -14.70 8.58 24.08
N LYS A 350 -14.98 9.65 23.33
CA LYS A 350 -16.34 10.14 23.08
C LYS A 350 -17.13 9.27 22.08
N ARG A 351 -16.71 8.03 21.87
CA ARG A 351 -17.39 6.98 21.09
C ARG A 351 -17.67 7.33 19.63
N TYR A 352 -16.70 7.96 18.97
CA TYR A 352 -16.69 8.12 17.52
C TYR A 352 -15.35 7.72 16.94
N ALA A 353 -15.35 7.34 15.67
CA ALA A 353 -14.14 7.00 14.93
C ALA A 353 -14.25 7.34 13.45
N MET A 354 -13.09 7.41 12.76
CA MET A 354 -12.97 7.68 11.33
C MET A 354 -12.00 6.69 10.70
N ALA A 355 -12.31 6.19 9.50
CA ALA A 355 -11.42 5.30 8.76
C ALA A 355 -11.40 5.60 7.26
N GLY A 356 -10.30 5.19 6.61
CA GLY A 356 -10.06 5.45 5.21
C GLY A 356 -9.92 6.95 4.92
N ASP A 357 -10.39 7.37 3.75
CA ASP A 357 -10.32 8.77 3.32
C ASP A 357 -11.15 9.72 4.19
N ALA A 358 -12.02 9.22 5.06
CA ALA A 358 -12.68 10.06 6.06
C ALA A 358 -11.68 10.60 7.11
N GLY A 359 -10.67 9.80 7.45
CA GLY A 359 -9.59 10.20 8.35
C GLY A 359 -8.40 10.80 7.61
N SER A 360 -7.82 10.07 6.67
CA SER A 360 -6.59 10.51 6.01
C SER A 360 -6.37 9.84 4.66
N ILE A 361 -5.70 10.56 3.77
CA ILE A 361 -5.15 10.04 2.52
C ILE A 361 -3.79 10.68 2.24
N ILE A 362 -2.86 9.93 1.67
CA ILE A 362 -1.53 10.40 1.34
C ILE A 362 -1.38 10.54 -0.18
N ASP A 363 -1.45 9.41 -0.86
CA ASP A 363 -1.14 9.26 -2.28
C ASP A 363 -1.57 7.85 -2.70
N ALA A 364 -1.79 7.62 -3.99
CA ALA A 364 -2.10 6.28 -4.51
C ALA A 364 -0.88 5.32 -4.49
N TYR A 365 0.32 5.85 -4.30
CA TYR A 365 1.56 5.10 -4.33
C TYR A 365 1.62 3.99 -3.29
N TYR A 366 2.09 2.82 -3.68
CA TYR A 366 2.14 1.59 -2.87
C TYR A 366 0.78 1.02 -2.43
N SER A 367 -0.35 1.54 -2.89
CA SER A 367 -1.69 1.01 -2.55
C SER A 367 -1.94 0.87 -1.03
N GLN A 368 -1.38 1.77 -0.22
CA GLN A 368 -1.37 1.67 1.25
C GLN A 368 -2.62 2.22 1.93
N GLY A 369 -3.39 3.07 1.25
CA GLY A 369 -4.52 3.77 1.86
C GLY A 369 -5.54 2.81 2.49
N ILE A 370 -6.02 1.84 1.72
CA ILE A 370 -6.99 0.84 2.20
C ILE A 370 -6.35 -0.08 3.25
N ALA A 371 -5.08 -0.48 3.08
CA ALA A 371 -4.39 -1.32 4.05
C ALA A 371 -4.30 -0.63 5.42
N LEU A 372 -3.90 0.64 5.47
CA LEU A 372 -3.84 1.43 6.69
C LEU A 372 -5.24 1.60 7.31
N ALA A 373 -6.24 1.88 6.48
CA ALA A 373 -7.63 2.01 6.91
C ALA A 373 -8.13 0.72 7.59
N LEU A 374 -7.93 -0.44 6.98
CA LEU A 374 -8.44 -1.71 7.52
C LEU A 374 -7.70 -2.17 8.77
N VAL A 375 -6.38 -1.94 8.85
CA VAL A 375 -5.61 -2.25 10.07
C VAL A 375 -6.02 -1.33 11.22
N SER A 376 -6.14 -0.02 11.00
CA SER A 376 -6.64 0.90 12.03
C SER A 376 -8.08 0.57 12.45
N SER A 377 -8.94 0.23 11.49
CA SER A 377 -10.32 -0.22 11.75
C SER A 377 -10.37 -1.47 12.63
N TRP A 378 -9.45 -2.42 12.42
CA TRP A 378 -9.40 -3.63 13.27
C TRP A 378 -9.08 -3.28 14.73
N HIS A 379 -8.17 -2.34 14.96
CA HIS A 379 -7.87 -1.84 16.30
C HIS A 379 -9.06 -1.07 16.90
N ILE A 380 -9.71 -0.23 16.11
CA ILE A 380 -10.91 0.51 16.50
C ILE A 380 -12.03 -0.47 16.89
N ALA A 381 -12.22 -1.53 16.11
CA ALA A 381 -13.21 -2.56 16.42
C ALA A 381 -12.94 -3.29 17.75
N ASN A 382 -11.66 -3.47 18.12
CA ASN A 382 -11.32 -4.02 19.44
C ASN A 382 -11.72 -3.07 20.59
N VAL A 383 -11.59 -1.75 20.38
CA VAL A 383 -12.03 -0.73 21.35
C VAL A 383 -13.55 -0.75 21.50
N MET A 384 -14.28 -0.70 20.37
CA MET A 384 -15.74 -0.66 20.35
C MET A 384 -16.34 -1.93 20.96
N GLU A 385 -15.83 -3.09 20.55
CA GLU A 385 -16.28 -4.38 21.09
C GLU A 385 -16.09 -4.46 22.61
N ARG A 386 -14.93 -4.03 23.12
CA ARG A 386 -14.65 -4.03 24.57
C ARG A 386 -15.64 -3.11 25.29
N GLN A 387 -15.78 -1.88 24.82
CA GLN A 387 -16.69 -0.92 25.45
C GLN A 387 -18.14 -1.41 25.45
N VAL A 388 -18.66 -1.92 24.35
CA VAL A 388 -20.04 -2.42 24.28
C VAL A 388 -20.25 -3.64 25.21
N LYS A 389 -19.25 -4.53 25.32
CA LYS A 389 -19.36 -5.75 26.15
C LYS A 389 -19.12 -5.51 27.64
N THR A 390 -18.26 -4.56 28.01
CA THR A 390 -17.82 -4.36 29.40
C THR A 390 -18.18 -3.00 29.98
N GLY A 391 -18.61 -2.04 29.16
CA GLY A 391 -18.80 -0.63 29.54
C GLY A 391 -17.51 0.18 29.65
N GLU A 392 -16.32 -0.46 29.55
CA GLU A 392 -15.05 0.20 29.78
C GLU A 392 -14.44 0.75 28.49
N ILE A 393 -13.90 1.97 28.57
CA ILE A 393 -13.11 2.61 27.51
C ILE A 393 -11.63 2.55 27.87
N ASP A 394 -10.80 1.98 27.00
CA ASP A 394 -9.34 1.93 27.14
C ASP A 394 -8.70 3.16 26.47
N ASP A 395 -8.66 4.28 27.21
CA ASP A 395 -8.06 5.54 26.74
C ASP A 395 -6.59 5.39 26.33
N ALA A 396 -5.85 4.55 27.04
CA ALA A 396 -4.45 4.31 26.72
C ALA A 396 -4.29 3.59 25.37
N TYR A 397 -5.19 2.66 25.07
CA TYR A 397 -5.19 1.97 23.76
C TYR A 397 -5.66 2.92 22.65
N ILE A 398 -6.69 3.74 22.89
CA ILE A 398 -7.14 4.79 21.97
C ILE A 398 -5.98 5.74 21.64
N GLY A 399 -5.26 6.23 22.65
CA GLY A 399 -4.08 7.06 22.47
C GLY A 399 -3.01 6.42 21.60
N ARG A 400 -2.73 5.13 21.84
CA ARG A 400 -1.76 4.37 21.02
C ARG A 400 -2.21 4.18 19.56
N ILE A 401 -3.51 3.98 19.31
CA ILE A 401 -4.06 3.85 17.94
C ILE A 401 -3.88 5.16 17.19
N ASN A 402 -4.31 6.29 17.78
CA ASN A 402 -4.18 7.61 17.16
C ASN A 402 -2.73 7.94 16.84
N GLU A 403 -1.84 7.75 17.80
CA GLU A 403 -0.42 8.03 17.65
C GLU A 403 0.24 7.13 16.58
N ALA A 404 -0.02 5.82 16.60
CA ALA A 404 0.54 4.92 15.61
C ALA A 404 0.02 5.20 14.20
N THR A 405 -1.28 5.48 14.03
CA THR A 405 -1.85 5.80 12.72
C THR A 405 -1.26 7.09 12.17
N ARG A 406 -1.09 8.12 13.01
CA ARG A 406 -0.42 9.37 12.66
C ARG A 406 1.03 9.13 12.22
N GLN A 407 1.77 8.35 12.99
CA GLN A 407 3.18 8.05 12.71
C GLN A 407 3.35 7.23 11.42
N ASP A 408 2.48 6.27 11.19
CA ASP A 408 2.51 5.46 9.97
C ASP A 408 2.16 6.29 8.73
N TRP A 409 1.19 7.20 8.85
CA TRP A 409 0.88 8.17 7.79
C TRP A 409 2.11 9.02 7.45
N ALA A 410 2.79 9.56 8.43
CA ALA A 410 3.99 10.37 8.22
C ALA A 410 5.15 9.56 7.62
N MET A 411 5.33 8.29 8.01
CA MET A 411 6.32 7.39 7.40
C MET A 411 6.02 7.14 5.92
N MET A 412 4.77 6.89 5.57
CA MET A 412 4.36 6.67 4.18
C MET A 412 4.53 7.94 3.33
N ARG A 413 4.19 9.10 3.88
CA ARG A 413 4.42 10.38 3.22
C ARG A 413 5.90 10.61 2.93
N ASN A 414 6.78 10.27 3.87
CA ASN A 414 8.23 10.35 3.67
C ASN A 414 8.74 9.39 2.57
N MET A 415 8.14 8.20 2.39
CA MET A 415 8.50 7.29 1.30
C MET A 415 8.26 7.89 -0.07
N VAL A 416 7.20 8.69 -0.21
CA VAL A 416 6.73 9.21 -1.50
C VAL A 416 7.40 10.53 -1.86
N ARG A 417 7.52 11.46 -0.92
CA ARG A 417 7.90 12.86 -1.16
C ARG A 417 9.17 13.06 -1.99
N GLU A 418 10.25 12.38 -1.65
CA GLU A 418 11.53 12.55 -2.34
C GLU A 418 11.51 11.95 -3.77
N LYS A 419 10.58 11.04 -4.06
CA LYS A 419 10.43 10.42 -5.38
C LYS A 419 9.84 11.38 -6.42
N TYR A 420 9.11 12.40 -6.00
CA TYR A 420 8.63 13.46 -6.89
C TYR A 420 9.72 14.46 -7.31
N THR A 421 10.92 14.35 -6.75
CA THR A 421 12.03 15.25 -7.10
C THR A 421 12.82 14.72 -8.31
N PRO A 422 13.65 15.55 -8.97
CA PRO A 422 14.52 15.08 -10.07
C PRO A 422 15.43 13.91 -9.68
N ALA A 423 15.66 13.67 -8.38
CA ALA A 423 16.44 12.53 -7.92
C ALA A 423 15.90 11.18 -8.43
N ILE A 424 14.61 11.10 -8.81
CA ILE A 424 13.97 9.88 -9.30
C ILE A 424 14.64 9.32 -10.57
N GLU A 425 15.23 10.16 -11.39
CA GLU A 425 15.95 9.77 -12.61
C GLU A 425 17.32 9.15 -12.33
N ASP A 426 17.87 9.36 -11.12
CA ASP A 426 19.13 8.73 -10.72
C ASP A 426 18.86 7.27 -10.32
N SER A 427 19.39 6.32 -11.08
CA SER A 427 19.14 4.89 -10.90
C SER A 427 19.50 4.38 -9.48
N ARG A 428 20.51 4.96 -8.85
CA ARG A 428 20.93 4.59 -7.48
C ARG A 428 19.93 5.11 -6.44
N PHE A 429 19.49 6.35 -6.59
CA PHE A 429 18.42 6.89 -5.74
C PHE A 429 17.16 6.05 -5.89
N PHE A 430 16.76 5.82 -7.14
CA PHE A 430 15.57 5.03 -7.47
C PHE A 430 15.59 3.70 -6.71
N LEU A 431 16.65 2.92 -6.88
CA LEU A 431 16.75 1.59 -6.30
C LEU A 431 16.86 1.64 -4.76
N LEU A 432 17.75 2.48 -4.21
CA LEU A 432 17.95 2.55 -2.75
C LEU A 432 16.69 3.03 -2.02
N SER A 433 15.98 4.02 -2.57
CA SER A 433 14.73 4.49 -1.96
C SER A 433 13.67 3.40 -1.91
N HIS A 434 13.54 2.59 -2.96
CA HIS A 434 12.59 1.47 -3.00
C HIS A 434 12.99 0.31 -2.09
N ILE A 435 14.29 -0.02 -1.98
CA ILE A 435 14.78 -1.04 -1.03
C ILE A 435 14.47 -0.61 0.42
N LEU A 436 14.69 0.66 0.76
CA LEU A 436 14.38 1.17 2.10
C LEU A 436 12.88 1.06 2.40
N ASP A 437 12.03 1.45 1.46
CA ASP A 437 10.58 1.36 1.63
C ASP A 437 10.13 -0.09 1.82
N MET A 438 10.68 -1.02 1.03
CA MET A 438 10.39 -2.45 1.22
C MET A 438 10.89 -2.98 2.56
N ALA A 439 12.05 -2.53 3.03
CA ALA A 439 12.52 -2.88 4.36
C ALA A 439 11.51 -2.45 5.44
N ILE A 440 10.98 -1.23 5.32
CA ILE A 440 9.95 -0.71 6.24
C ILE A 440 8.68 -1.57 6.17
N PHE A 441 8.16 -1.88 4.98
CA PHE A 441 6.97 -2.71 4.82
C PHE A 441 7.15 -4.11 5.43
N TRP A 442 8.29 -4.72 5.23
CA TRP A 442 8.57 -6.07 5.76
C TRP A 442 8.86 -6.09 7.27
N CYS A 443 9.19 -4.95 7.88
CA CYS A 443 9.33 -4.86 9.34
C CYS A 443 8.05 -5.26 10.10
N MET A 444 6.89 -5.25 9.46
CA MET A 444 5.62 -5.71 10.03
C MET A 444 5.21 -7.12 9.59
N GLY A 445 6.03 -7.79 8.79
CA GLY A 445 5.67 -9.11 8.23
C GLY A 445 5.24 -10.13 9.29
N SER A 446 5.96 -10.23 10.41
CA SER A 446 5.62 -11.15 11.50
C SER A 446 4.32 -10.77 12.22
N THR A 447 4.09 -9.49 12.51
CA THR A 447 2.84 -9.02 13.13
C THR A 447 1.67 -9.24 12.19
N ARG A 448 1.87 -8.96 10.90
CA ARG A 448 0.88 -9.22 9.87
C ARG A 448 0.54 -10.71 9.76
N ALA A 449 1.53 -11.60 9.75
CA ALA A 449 1.29 -13.05 9.73
C ALA A 449 0.39 -13.50 10.88
N LYS A 450 0.59 -12.93 12.07
CA LYS A 450 -0.26 -13.19 13.24
C LYS A 450 -1.67 -12.66 13.08
N LEU A 451 -1.82 -11.45 12.55
CA LEU A 451 -3.14 -10.88 12.24
C LEU A 451 -3.85 -11.71 11.17
N THR A 452 -3.17 -12.07 10.09
CA THR A 452 -3.71 -12.95 9.05
C THR A 452 -4.15 -14.29 9.63
N HIS A 453 -3.35 -14.89 10.51
CA HIS A 453 -3.73 -16.14 11.16
C HIS A 453 -5.00 -15.98 12.01
N TRP A 454 -5.10 -14.91 12.79
CA TRP A 454 -6.30 -14.59 13.54
C TRP A 454 -7.51 -14.43 12.62
N LEU A 455 -7.39 -13.61 11.57
CA LEU A 455 -8.47 -13.37 10.60
C LEU A 455 -8.94 -14.65 9.91
N VAL A 456 -8.02 -15.49 9.45
CA VAL A 456 -8.37 -16.74 8.75
C VAL A 456 -9.06 -17.74 9.69
N ARG A 457 -8.65 -17.81 10.98
CA ARG A 457 -9.22 -18.75 11.94
C ARG A 457 -10.56 -18.30 12.51
N THR A 458 -10.75 -17.00 12.65
CA THR A 458 -11.98 -16.44 13.21
C THR A 458 -12.97 -15.97 12.16
N GLU A 459 -12.53 -15.75 10.91
CA GLU A 459 -13.31 -15.06 9.86
C GLU A 459 -13.82 -13.67 10.32
N GLY A 460 -13.13 -13.09 11.31
CA GLY A 460 -13.56 -11.85 11.96
C GLY A 460 -14.49 -12.03 13.17
N HIS A 461 -14.95 -13.25 13.44
CA HIS A 461 -15.84 -13.56 14.57
C HIS A 461 -15.07 -13.68 15.89
N SER A 462 -15.41 -12.84 16.87
CA SER A 462 -14.73 -12.86 18.17
C SER A 462 -15.10 -14.06 19.05
N ASP A 463 -16.29 -14.64 18.87
CA ASP A 463 -16.76 -15.84 19.57
C ASP A 463 -16.03 -17.14 19.15
N ARG A 464 -15.29 -17.09 18.01
CA ARG A 464 -14.43 -18.18 17.56
C ARG A 464 -12.99 -18.08 18.09
N GLU A 465 -12.73 -17.10 18.95
CA GLU A 465 -11.38 -16.87 19.48
C GLU A 465 -11.03 -17.91 20.53
N THR A 466 -9.93 -18.63 20.30
CA THR A 466 -9.31 -19.53 21.28
C THR A 466 -8.27 -18.76 22.11
N PRO A 467 -7.83 -19.28 23.29
CA PRO A 467 -6.77 -18.65 24.07
C PRO A 467 -5.46 -18.43 23.29
N ALA A 468 -5.17 -19.27 22.29
CA ALA A 468 -4.03 -19.09 21.40
C ALA A 468 -4.22 -17.89 20.46
N LEU A 469 -5.41 -17.74 19.86
CA LEU A 469 -5.77 -16.63 18.99
C LEU A 469 -5.86 -15.31 19.76
N GLU A 470 -6.35 -15.34 21.01
CA GLU A 470 -6.34 -14.19 21.90
C GLU A 470 -4.91 -13.69 22.18
N ARG A 471 -3.94 -14.59 22.38
CA ARG A 471 -2.53 -14.19 22.49
C ARG A 471 -2.01 -13.54 21.22
N LEU A 472 -2.42 -14.00 20.04
CA LEU A 472 -2.08 -13.37 18.77
C LEU A 472 -2.71 -11.97 18.67
N ARG A 473 -4.00 -11.82 19.00
CA ARG A 473 -4.71 -10.53 19.02
C ARG A 473 -3.97 -9.53 19.94
N ARG A 474 -3.69 -9.91 21.18
CA ARG A 474 -2.95 -9.07 22.15
C ARG A 474 -1.54 -8.70 21.63
N HIS A 475 -0.88 -9.57 20.88
CA HIS A 475 0.40 -9.24 20.26
C HIS A 475 0.24 -8.15 19.19
N VAL A 476 -0.77 -8.27 18.32
CA VAL A 476 -1.07 -7.28 17.27
C VAL A 476 -1.47 -5.93 17.89
N GLU A 477 -2.33 -5.92 18.91
CA GLU A 477 -2.73 -4.72 19.66
C GLU A 477 -1.54 -3.94 20.24
N ARG A 478 -0.49 -4.62 20.67
CA ARG A 478 0.72 -3.96 21.20
C ARG A 478 1.63 -3.41 20.11
N ARG A 479 1.65 -4.03 18.92
CA ARG A 479 2.57 -3.66 17.82
C ARG A 479 1.97 -2.64 16.87
N LEU A 480 0.65 -2.62 16.76
CA LEU A 480 -0.10 -1.75 15.85
C LEU A 480 0.35 -1.92 14.41
N PHE A 481 1.09 -0.96 13.82
CA PHE A 481 1.52 -1.02 12.44
C PHE A 481 3.03 -0.71 12.30
N TYR A 482 3.51 0.03 11.30
CA TYR A 482 4.96 0.19 10.98
C TYR A 482 5.76 0.87 12.08
N SER A 483 5.24 1.93 12.66
CA SER A 483 5.96 2.78 13.62
C SER A 483 6.39 2.06 14.91
N ARG A 484 5.76 0.92 15.22
CA ARG A 484 6.03 0.15 16.43
C ARG A 484 6.64 -1.22 16.15
N SER A 485 7.32 -1.36 15.01
CA SER A 485 7.98 -2.61 14.65
C SER A 485 9.15 -2.94 15.60
N PRO A 486 9.34 -4.22 15.99
CA PRO A 486 10.46 -4.64 16.82
C PRO A 486 11.83 -4.48 16.14
N TYR A 487 11.87 -4.38 14.81
CA TYR A 487 13.11 -4.19 14.04
C TYR A 487 13.72 -2.80 14.20
N TRP A 488 13.02 -1.85 14.81
CA TRP A 488 13.55 -0.52 15.12
C TRP A 488 14.40 -0.49 16.40
N LEU A 489 14.72 -1.65 16.98
CA LEU A 489 15.64 -1.82 18.12
C LEU A 489 15.30 -0.89 19.31
N GLY A 490 14.02 -0.67 19.57
CA GLY A 490 13.56 0.19 20.67
C GLY A 490 13.62 1.70 20.39
N LEU A 491 13.96 2.11 19.18
CA LEU A 491 13.82 3.51 18.81
C LEU A 491 12.36 3.96 18.89
N SER A 492 12.14 5.20 19.36
CA SER A 492 10.80 5.76 19.33
C SER A 492 10.34 6.02 17.90
N PRO A 493 9.02 6.02 17.61
CA PRO A 493 8.49 6.29 16.28
C PRO A 493 9.04 7.58 15.65
N GLU A 494 9.19 8.64 16.43
CA GLU A 494 9.74 9.94 15.97
C GLU A 494 11.22 9.81 15.56
N ARG A 495 12.00 9.02 16.29
CA ARG A 495 13.40 8.73 15.92
C ARG A 495 13.47 7.91 14.64
N VAL A 496 12.59 6.92 14.46
CA VAL A 496 12.51 6.14 13.23
C VAL A 496 12.17 7.03 12.04
N GLN A 497 11.18 7.92 12.17
CA GLN A 497 10.83 8.87 11.12
C GLN A 497 11.97 9.85 10.80
N ARG A 498 12.66 10.39 11.82
CA ARG A 498 13.82 11.25 11.60
C ARG A 498 14.93 10.51 10.86
N LEU A 499 15.21 9.27 11.23
CA LEU A 499 16.19 8.41 10.56
C LEU A 499 15.79 8.17 9.09
N GLN A 500 14.52 7.80 8.83
CA GLN A 500 14.02 7.61 7.48
C GLN A 500 14.19 8.88 6.62
N ARG A 501 13.75 10.03 7.11
CA ARG A 501 13.90 11.31 6.40
C ARG A 501 15.37 11.65 6.13
N PHE A 502 16.23 11.44 7.13
CA PHE A 502 17.67 11.65 6.97
C PHE A 502 18.26 10.78 5.89
N LEU A 503 17.99 9.47 5.92
CA LEU A 503 18.53 8.51 4.95
C LEU A 503 18.05 8.83 3.52
N GLN A 504 16.75 9.04 3.33
CA GLN A 504 16.18 9.41 2.02
C GLN A 504 16.72 10.76 1.53
N GLY A 505 16.78 11.77 2.40
CA GLY A 505 17.32 13.07 2.06
C GLY A 505 18.79 12.99 1.62
N ARG A 506 19.61 12.17 2.28
CA ARG A 506 21.03 12.00 1.92
C ARG A 506 21.23 11.29 0.59
N ILE A 507 20.45 10.26 0.27
CA ILE A 507 20.54 9.63 -1.06
C ILE A 507 20.04 10.57 -2.16
N ALA A 508 18.96 11.33 -1.91
CA ALA A 508 18.45 12.33 -2.84
C ALA A 508 19.46 13.48 -3.07
N GLU A 509 20.14 13.95 -2.01
CA GLU A 509 21.19 14.97 -2.12
C GLU A 509 22.35 14.49 -3.01
N ARG A 510 22.79 13.23 -2.85
CA ARG A 510 23.84 12.64 -3.68
C ARG A 510 23.40 12.50 -5.14
N ALA A 511 22.15 12.10 -5.39
CA ALA A 511 21.56 12.05 -6.72
C ALA A 511 21.57 13.44 -7.39
N ARG A 512 21.03 14.46 -6.70
CA ARG A 512 21.04 15.86 -7.18
C ARG A 512 22.46 16.39 -7.42
N TRP A 513 23.43 15.98 -6.59
CA TRP A 513 24.84 16.34 -6.83
C TRP A 513 25.36 15.72 -8.12
N ARG A 514 25.12 14.43 -8.37
CA ARG A 514 25.51 13.74 -9.63
C ARG A 514 24.90 14.43 -10.85
N GLN A 515 23.59 14.70 -10.81
CA GLN A 515 22.87 15.38 -11.90
C GLN A 515 23.48 16.74 -12.23
N ARG A 516 23.75 17.58 -11.22
CA ARG A 516 24.39 18.90 -11.42
C ARG A 516 25.80 18.82 -12.02
N HIS A 517 26.46 17.68 -11.95
CA HIS A 517 27.81 17.48 -12.51
C HIS A 517 27.79 16.57 -13.75
N GLY A 518 26.65 16.34 -14.37
CA GLY A 518 26.53 15.53 -15.57
C GLY A 518 26.88 14.04 -15.37
N ILE A 519 26.86 13.56 -14.13
CA ILE A 519 27.14 12.15 -13.83
C ILE A 519 25.84 11.36 -13.86
N VAL A 520 25.66 10.56 -14.89
CA VAL A 520 24.50 9.68 -15.05
C VAL A 520 24.90 8.26 -14.68
N PRO A 521 24.41 7.70 -13.55
CA PRO A 521 24.62 6.29 -13.28
C PRO A 521 23.89 5.44 -14.34
N PRO A 522 24.45 4.27 -14.71
CA PRO A 522 23.82 3.41 -15.69
C PRO A 522 22.44 2.94 -15.20
N PRO A 523 21.50 2.67 -16.12
CA PRO A 523 20.23 2.07 -15.78
C PRO A 523 20.41 0.76 -15.00
N LEU A 524 19.57 0.55 -13.99
CA LEU A 524 19.61 -0.63 -13.13
C LEU A 524 18.27 -1.37 -13.24
N LYS A 525 18.32 -2.69 -13.32
CA LYS A 525 17.13 -3.54 -13.28
C LYS A 525 17.24 -4.52 -12.13
N SER A 526 16.25 -4.57 -11.26
CA SER A 526 16.24 -5.46 -10.10
C SER A 526 14.85 -6.00 -9.84
N VAL A 527 14.76 -7.30 -9.64
CA VAL A 527 13.51 -7.97 -9.24
C VAL A 527 13.70 -8.59 -7.86
N LEU A 528 12.83 -8.22 -6.92
CA LEU A 528 12.81 -8.77 -5.56
C LEU A 528 11.67 -9.77 -5.43
N SER A 529 11.98 -11.05 -5.28
CA SER A 529 10.96 -12.03 -4.91
C SER A 529 10.56 -11.89 -3.44
N VAL A 530 9.24 -11.83 -3.17
CA VAL A 530 8.72 -11.73 -1.78
C VAL A 530 8.96 -12.98 -0.96
N THR A 531 9.24 -14.11 -1.59
CA THR A 531 9.51 -15.37 -0.93
C THR A 531 11.01 -15.64 -0.71
N ALA A 532 11.93 -14.83 -1.28
CA ALA A 532 13.36 -14.99 -1.08
C ALA A 532 13.79 -14.65 0.36
N PRO A 533 14.52 -15.51 1.05
CA PRO A 533 14.90 -15.28 2.44
C PRO A 533 15.94 -14.17 2.62
N LEU A 534 16.93 -14.12 1.74
CA LEU A 534 18.00 -13.13 1.79
C LEU A 534 18.40 -12.75 0.38
N PRO A 535 18.47 -11.45 0.05
CA PRO A 535 19.11 -11.02 -1.18
C PRO A 535 20.58 -11.46 -1.16
N ARG A 536 21.13 -11.88 -2.27
CA ARG A 536 22.57 -12.12 -2.41
C ARG A 536 23.28 -10.77 -2.33
N ILE A 537 23.67 -10.39 -1.12
CA ILE A 537 24.23 -9.05 -0.77
C ILE A 537 25.38 -8.62 -1.70
N TRP A 538 26.20 -9.58 -2.15
CA TRP A 538 27.32 -9.34 -3.07
C TRP A 538 26.94 -9.13 -4.56
N ARG A 539 25.67 -9.34 -4.92
CA ARG A 539 25.12 -9.04 -6.25
C ARG A 539 24.28 -7.77 -6.26
N LEU A 540 24.42 -6.96 -5.24
CA LEU A 540 23.65 -5.74 -5.08
C LEU A 540 23.95 -4.69 -6.14
N PRO A 541 23.06 -3.70 -6.20
CA PRO A 541 22.55 -2.90 -7.30
C PRO A 541 23.58 -2.16 -8.14
N PHE A 542 24.84 -2.37 -7.88
CA PHE A 542 25.95 -1.72 -8.57
C PHE A 542 26.77 -2.69 -9.43
N ALA A 543 26.30 -3.93 -9.55
CA ALA A 543 26.82 -4.88 -10.51
C ALA A 543 26.56 -4.37 -11.94
N ARG A 544 27.50 -4.65 -12.81
CA ARG A 544 27.63 -4.12 -14.17
C ARG A 544 26.31 -4.02 -14.94
N THR A 545 26.18 -2.94 -15.71
CA THR A 545 25.13 -2.67 -16.70
C THR A 545 24.55 -3.90 -17.36
N GLY A 546 23.23 -4.04 -17.31
CA GLY A 546 22.50 -5.10 -18.04
C GLY A 546 22.20 -6.38 -17.24
N GLN A 547 22.65 -6.52 -16.01
CA GLN A 547 22.26 -7.66 -15.19
C GLN A 547 21.03 -7.32 -14.37
N VAL A 548 19.93 -8.00 -14.65
CA VAL A 548 18.76 -8.06 -13.77
C VAL A 548 19.17 -8.86 -12.54
N LEU A 549 19.06 -8.27 -11.35
CA LEU A 549 19.25 -9.00 -10.12
C LEU A 549 17.96 -9.81 -9.85
N ASP A 550 17.96 -11.04 -10.32
CA ASP A 550 16.93 -12.01 -9.91
C ASP A 550 17.26 -12.49 -8.48
N ILE A 551 16.49 -12.00 -7.52
CA ILE A 551 16.50 -12.50 -6.15
C ILE A 551 15.30 -13.44 -6.03
N SER A 552 15.34 -14.52 -6.79
CA SER A 552 14.29 -15.54 -6.82
C SER A 552 14.36 -16.44 -5.58
N ALA A 553 13.22 -16.64 -4.92
CA ALA A 553 13.06 -17.61 -3.84
C ALA A 553 12.55 -18.97 -4.33
N ARG A 554 12.30 -19.11 -5.62
CA ARG A 554 11.94 -20.43 -6.15
C ARG A 554 12.83 -21.52 -5.57
N ASP A 555 14.11 -21.17 -5.32
CA ASP A 555 15.12 -22.10 -4.87
C ASP A 555 14.98 -22.53 -3.40
N LEU A 556 14.26 -21.78 -2.58
CA LEU A 556 14.23 -22.02 -1.13
C LEU A 556 12.97 -22.72 -0.64
N VAL A 557 11.91 -22.68 -1.42
CA VAL A 557 10.61 -23.18 -1.03
C VAL A 557 10.20 -24.41 -1.82
N GLN A 558 10.85 -24.71 -2.97
CA GLN A 558 10.58 -25.93 -3.73
C GLN A 558 11.13 -27.18 -3.02
N PRO A 559 10.36 -28.28 -2.92
CA PRO A 559 10.92 -29.57 -2.52
C PRO A 559 12.12 -29.92 -3.40
N ALA A 560 13.17 -30.43 -2.78
CA ALA A 560 14.41 -30.76 -3.50
C ALA A 560 14.20 -31.68 -4.71
N ALA A 561 13.13 -32.51 -4.70
CA ALA A 561 12.76 -33.40 -5.79
C ALA A 561 12.16 -32.71 -7.04
N GLN A 562 11.71 -31.47 -6.92
CA GLN A 562 11.08 -30.70 -8.03
C GLN A 562 11.99 -29.61 -8.60
N ARG A 563 13.23 -29.53 -8.15
CA ARG A 563 14.19 -28.54 -8.62
C ARG A 563 15.07 -29.09 -9.72
N PRO A 564 15.56 -28.22 -10.63
CA PRO A 564 16.64 -28.60 -11.52
C PRO A 564 17.85 -29.12 -10.70
N ALA A 565 18.49 -30.17 -11.19
CA ALA A 565 19.64 -30.75 -10.52
C ALA A 565 20.70 -29.68 -10.21
N GLY A 566 21.17 -29.59 -8.98
CA GLY A 566 22.21 -28.66 -8.54
C GLY A 566 21.73 -27.36 -7.90
N THR A 567 20.43 -27.10 -7.78
CA THR A 567 19.89 -25.85 -7.20
C THR A 567 19.54 -25.92 -5.70
N ALA A 568 19.63 -27.11 -5.08
CA ALA A 568 19.33 -27.27 -3.65
C ALA A 568 20.34 -26.52 -2.76
N THR A 569 19.83 -25.61 -1.92
CA THR A 569 20.63 -24.85 -0.95
C THR A 569 20.80 -25.61 0.37
N TRP A 570 21.74 -25.17 1.24
CA TRP A 570 21.87 -25.71 2.60
C TRP A 570 20.56 -25.59 3.40
N PHE A 571 19.78 -24.54 3.16
CA PHE A 571 18.50 -24.29 3.84
C PHE A 571 17.44 -25.32 3.47
N ASP A 572 17.51 -25.86 2.25
CA ASP A 572 16.60 -26.92 1.79
C ASP A 572 16.84 -28.23 2.52
N ARG A 573 18.11 -28.49 2.83
CA ARG A 573 18.54 -29.71 3.49
C ARG A 573 18.23 -29.74 4.98
N LEU A 574 17.82 -28.59 5.56
CA LEU A 574 17.40 -28.56 6.96
C LEU A 574 16.09 -29.33 7.15
N PRO A 575 16.04 -30.29 8.08
CA PRO A 575 14.85 -31.10 8.38
C PRO A 575 13.83 -30.28 9.21
N ILE A 576 13.44 -29.13 8.68
CA ILE A 576 12.53 -28.18 9.33
C ILE A 576 11.24 -28.11 8.51
N PRO A 577 10.05 -28.19 9.15
CA PRO A 577 8.77 -28.06 8.48
C PRO A 577 8.68 -26.76 7.65
N ILE A 578 8.01 -26.83 6.49
CA ILE A 578 7.91 -25.71 5.56
C ILE A 578 7.31 -24.44 6.20
N ASN A 579 6.34 -24.59 7.09
CA ASN A 579 5.74 -23.45 7.80
C ASN A 579 6.74 -22.72 8.69
N THR A 580 7.65 -23.47 9.34
CA THR A 580 8.72 -22.90 10.14
C THR A 580 9.74 -22.17 9.25
N LYS A 581 10.06 -22.75 8.08
CA LYS A 581 10.92 -22.09 7.08
C LYS A 581 10.30 -20.77 6.61
N LEU A 582 9.00 -20.76 6.31
CA LEU A 582 8.29 -19.53 5.91
C LEU A 582 8.26 -18.47 7.02
N ASP A 583 8.03 -18.87 8.28
CA ASP A 583 8.09 -17.94 9.42
C ASP A 583 9.50 -17.35 9.60
N TRP A 584 10.55 -18.14 9.40
CA TRP A 584 11.92 -17.63 9.39
C TRP A 584 12.18 -16.66 8.26
N VAL A 585 11.71 -16.95 7.04
CA VAL A 585 11.81 -16.04 5.90
C VAL A 585 11.14 -14.70 6.23
N ILE A 586 9.91 -14.74 6.74
CA ILE A 586 9.17 -13.54 7.14
C ILE A 586 9.93 -12.71 8.17
N ARG A 587 10.58 -13.37 9.13
CA ARG A 587 11.34 -12.69 10.20
C ARG A 587 12.71 -12.19 9.77
N LEU A 588 13.41 -12.92 8.91
CA LEU A 588 14.78 -12.56 8.48
C LEU A 588 14.79 -11.54 7.33
N ARG A 589 13.73 -11.48 6.55
CA ARG A 589 13.65 -10.61 5.38
C ARG A 589 13.85 -9.12 5.67
N PRO A 590 13.24 -8.51 6.72
CA PRO A 590 13.53 -7.13 7.06
C PRO A 590 15.01 -6.87 7.30
N LEU A 591 15.68 -7.79 8.01
CA LEU A 591 17.13 -7.68 8.29
C LEU A 591 17.96 -7.77 7.01
N GLY A 592 17.60 -8.68 6.10
CA GLY A 592 18.24 -8.78 4.80
C GLY A 592 18.08 -7.50 3.95
N LEU A 593 16.88 -6.94 3.91
CA LEU A 593 16.60 -5.69 3.18
C LEU A 593 17.32 -4.49 3.81
N LEU A 594 17.35 -4.39 5.14
CA LEU A 594 18.08 -3.34 5.85
C LEU A 594 19.59 -3.46 5.61
N ALA A 595 20.15 -4.67 5.62
CA ALA A 595 21.56 -4.91 5.29
C ALA A 595 21.86 -4.53 3.84
N CYS A 596 20.99 -4.88 2.89
CA CYS A 596 21.11 -4.47 1.49
C CYS A 596 21.12 -2.96 1.34
N PHE A 597 20.17 -2.30 1.99
CA PHE A 597 20.09 -0.84 1.98
C PHE A 597 21.37 -0.23 2.57
N ALA A 598 21.80 -0.69 3.74
CA ALA A 598 22.99 -0.16 4.42
C ALA A 598 24.25 -0.30 3.55
N PHE A 599 24.47 -1.47 2.95
CA PHE A 599 25.59 -1.69 2.04
C PHE A 599 25.53 -0.77 0.82
N GLY A 600 24.39 -0.71 0.13
CA GLY A 600 24.20 0.17 -1.00
C GLY A 600 24.34 1.65 -0.65
N TYR A 601 23.83 2.06 0.52
CA TYR A 601 23.98 3.42 1.03
C TYR A 601 25.44 3.82 1.27
N VAL A 602 26.22 2.93 1.91
CA VAL A 602 27.66 3.16 2.16
C VAL A 602 28.44 3.21 0.84
N TYR A 603 28.18 2.28 -0.08
CA TYR A 603 28.80 2.29 -1.40
C TYR A 603 28.51 3.58 -2.16
N ASP A 604 27.25 4.00 -2.22
CA ASP A 604 26.84 5.24 -2.91
C ASP A 604 27.51 6.48 -2.28
N ALA A 605 27.64 6.50 -0.95
CA ALA A 605 28.32 7.57 -0.23
C ALA A 605 29.81 7.60 -0.54
N ALA A 606 30.47 6.44 -0.51
CA ALA A 606 31.91 6.32 -0.80
C ALA A 606 32.25 6.70 -2.25
N ASP A 607 31.49 6.18 -3.24
CA ASP A 607 31.71 6.53 -4.65
C ASP A 607 31.48 8.02 -4.92
N THR A 608 30.40 8.58 -4.34
CA THR A 608 30.14 10.03 -4.48
C THR A 608 31.23 10.87 -3.85
N SER A 609 31.76 10.49 -2.69
CA SER A 609 32.87 11.19 -2.02
C SER A 609 34.17 11.09 -2.81
N ARG A 610 34.50 9.91 -3.33
CA ARG A 610 35.62 9.69 -4.22
C ARG A 610 35.56 10.59 -5.46
N ARG A 611 34.43 10.66 -6.12
CA ARG A 611 34.20 11.52 -7.31
C ARG A 611 34.34 13.00 -6.97
N LYS A 612 33.79 13.45 -5.82
CA LYS A 612 33.99 14.83 -5.34
C LYS A 612 35.46 15.16 -5.13
N LEU A 613 36.22 14.24 -4.55
CA LEU A 613 37.67 14.42 -4.33
C LEU A 613 38.41 14.52 -5.67
N LEU A 614 38.19 13.61 -6.60
CA LEU A 614 38.80 13.61 -7.93
C LEU A 614 38.55 14.92 -8.69
N MET A 615 37.29 15.41 -8.67
CA MET A 615 36.97 16.70 -9.30
C MET A 615 37.69 17.89 -8.64
N ARG A 616 37.84 17.89 -7.31
CA ARG A 616 38.63 18.93 -6.62
C ARG A 616 40.09 18.89 -7.01
N LEU A 617 40.70 17.72 -7.10
CA LEU A 617 42.09 17.53 -7.51
C LEU A 617 42.32 17.96 -8.97
N SER A 618 41.40 17.59 -9.87
CA SER A 618 41.45 18.01 -11.27
C SER A 618 41.41 19.54 -11.43
N ARG A 619 40.50 20.22 -10.72
CA ARG A 619 40.41 21.69 -10.72
C ARG A 619 41.66 22.35 -10.15
N LYS A 620 42.24 21.77 -9.10
CA LYS A 620 43.49 22.29 -8.51
C LYS A 620 44.68 22.15 -9.46
N ASN A 621 44.73 21.10 -10.26
CA ASN A 621 45.75 20.89 -11.27
C ASN A 621 45.56 21.78 -12.50
N ALA A 622 44.30 21.98 -12.95
CA ALA A 622 44.00 22.92 -14.04
C ALA A 622 44.31 24.38 -13.67
N GLY A 623 44.14 24.78 -12.41
CA GLY A 623 44.52 26.11 -11.93
C GLY A 623 46.05 26.31 -11.75
N LYS A 624 46.83 25.23 -11.79
CA LYS A 624 48.31 25.31 -11.75
C LYS A 624 48.95 25.36 -13.14
N SER A 625 48.21 25.05 -14.20
CA SER A 625 48.65 25.16 -15.60
C SER A 625 48.16 26.47 -16.23
N SER A 626 48.33 27.59 -15.54
CA SER A 626 48.24 28.92 -16.18
C SER A 626 49.43 29.06 -17.14
N PRO A 627 49.25 29.49 -18.39
CA PRO A 627 50.36 29.58 -19.33
C PRO A 627 51.34 30.63 -18.83
N LEU A 628 52.64 30.26 -18.81
CA LEU A 628 53.76 31.21 -18.80
C LEU A 628 53.47 32.25 -19.88
N SER A 629 53.26 33.48 -19.47
CA SER A 629 53.29 34.62 -20.37
C SER A 629 54.68 34.65 -21.02
N THR A 630 54.75 34.27 -22.26
CA THR A 630 55.88 34.61 -23.11
C THR A 630 55.73 36.08 -23.49
N ASP A 631 56.23 36.97 -22.62
CA ASP A 631 56.64 38.28 -23.03
C ASP A 631 57.91 38.10 -23.93
N LEU A 632 57.67 38.10 -25.23
CA LEU A 632 58.72 38.39 -26.21
C LEU A 632 58.43 39.78 -26.75
N THR A 633 59.07 40.74 -26.09
CA THR A 633 59.45 42.04 -26.69
C THR A 633 60.12 41.81 -28.02
N ASN A 634 59.51 42.31 -29.09
CA ASN A 634 60.25 42.63 -30.32
C ASN A 634 60.04 44.09 -30.63
N SER A 635 61.15 44.85 -30.28
CA SER A 635 61.46 46.15 -30.85
C SER A 635 62.05 45.97 -32.23
N ALA A 636 61.81 46.92 -33.09
CA ALA A 636 62.44 47.38 -34.33
C ALA A 636 61.46 47.24 -35.52
N GLY A 637 60.98 48.31 -36.13
CA GLY A 637 61.77 49.30 -36.78
C GLY A 637 61.35 49.33 -38.23
N GLY A 638 61.00 50.49 -38.73
CA GLY A 638 61.23 50.85 -40.14
C GLY A 638 60.07 50.78 -41.12
N SER A 639 59.39 51.88 -41.32
CA SER A 639 59.38 52.76 -42.50
C SER A 639 58.89 52.22 -43.87
N HIS A 640 58.08 53.04 -44.47
CA HIS A 640 57.75 53.26 -45.88
C HIS A 640 56.81 52.33 -46.67
N ALA A 641 55.75 52.79 -47.04
CA ALA A 641 55.10 53.37 -48.20
C ALA A 641 53.58 53.21 -48.11
#